data_bcbcbd45a37dd9c7c1633a5bba027665
#
_entry.id   bcbcbd45a37dd9c7c1633a5bba027665
#
_cell.length_a   1.000
_cell.length_b   1.000
_cell.length_c   1.000
_cell.angle_alpha   90.00
_cell.angle_beta   90.00
_cell.angle_gamma   90.00
#
_symmetry.space_group_name_H-M   'P 1'
#
loop_
_entity.id
_entity.type
_entity.pdbx_description
1 polymer ?
#
loop_
_entity_poly.entity_id
_entity_poly.type
_entity_poly.pdbx_seq_one_letter_code
_entity_poly.pdbx_strand_id
1 'polypeptide(L)'
;MGVKPIRPLLLILCLILASLWLPAQTPTQPTAGEGIGRARRISLDGQWKLYYSPQGKRQVSNPEQLKSEGLTPIDAAVPGEVALDLSRQGILPKDLFFGENLLKLRPYELYEWWYQREFPTPAGVAGRRVELHFRGVDCLATYWLNGKTIGESQDSLIDFHFDVTGKLNPAGANVITVRLRSPIIEAAGKHYDPAYTVKALDTNQEANWIRRPAHSYGWDILPRAVSAGLWRPVELLIHPPQEITDMYFTTLEADATQAKLVVTYQLATDLELIPQLRLRLQARCGDATFSYTQKVEFPVGRMEIEVKNPKLWWPRGYGDASLYNVTTELLQGDTVVATREDTIGIRKAELIRTEITTVENPGQFMFKVNGVPILVKGSNWVPADAFHSRDAGRYEKILALFVDLKCNFIRSWGGGVYEDDAFFNICDRNGIMVWQDFALANAVYPMTDDFLDLVRQEAVAVVSKLRNHPALVLWAGDNEIDAAYLFHGLDPAHNKINRQVIPEVIFRCDPYRPYLPSSPYISPEVAAKGDQRLMPEEHLWGPRDYFKSTYYTEHTAEFVSEAGYHGCPSLSSLKRFIDEQHLWPATNDPQWVLHSTDWVGNPYRIKLLANQVQELFGMVPEKIEDFILASQVSQAEAMKFLLEMTRLRKWNSTGLVWWNVMDGWPQISDAIVDYYFNKKLAYYYIRRVQEPICVMVDEPKDWHCRVVVGDDSREDASGHYRVWDADSGETLLEGDYAVKANENLKVGQIPVFHSGKRLFLIEWTANGRKYANHYLQGMPPYSLSQYKAWLSKIAALEEGFDAASIGK
;
A
#
# COMPACT_ATOMS: atom_id res chain seq x y z
N MET A 1 -42.55 52.07 -52.00
CA MET A 1 -43.00 50.70 -52.11
C MET A 1 -41.77 49.80 -51.86
N GLY A 2 -41.64 49.20 -50.79
CA GLY A 2 -40.43 48.35 -50.45
C GLY A 2 -40.51 47.94 -49.02
N VAL A 3 -41.01 46.75 -48.78
CA VAL A 3 -41.14 46.10 -47.45
C VAL A 3 -39.81 45.61 -47.00
N LYS A 4 -39.31 46.03 -45.82
CA LYS A 4 -38.17 45.47 -45.13
C LYS A 4 -38.64 44.36 -44.15
N PRO A 5 -37.92 43.23 -44.01
CA PRO A 5 -38.29 42.17 -43.04
C PRO A 5 -37.81 42.48 -41.63
N ILE A 6 -38.64 42.15 -40.69
CA ILE A 6 -38.47 42.25 -39.23
C ILE A 6 -37.55 41.15 -38.71
N ARG A 7 -36.52 41.50 -37.91
CA ARG A 7 -35.71 40.57 -37.10
C ARG A 7 -36.46 40.28 -35.80
N PRO A 8 -36.49 39.04 -35.32
CA PRO A 8 -36.93 38.74 -33.97
C PRO A 8 -35.85 38.99 -32.93
N LEU A 9 -36.26 39.73 -31.88
CA LEU A 9 -35.49 39.90 -30.63
C LEU A 9 -35.42 38.60 -29.87
N LEU A 10 -34.23 38.12 -29.57
CA LEU A 10 -34.00 37.03 -28.60
C LEU A 10 -34.02 37.62 -27.18
N LEU A 11 -35.03 37.30 -26.41
CA LEU A 11 -35.08 37.53 -24.96
C LEU A 11 -34.17 36.53 -24.26
N ILE A 12 -33.08 37.02 -23.64
CA ILE A 12 -32.27 36.20 -22.74
C ILE A 12 -32.94 36.25 -21.35
N LEU A 13 -33.56 35.14 -20.98
CA LEU A 13 -34.08 34.93 -19.65
C LEU A 13 -32.96 34.39 -18.73
N CYS A 14 -32.40 35.23 -17.87
CA CYS A 14 -31.50 34.80 -16.80
C CYS A 14 -32.29 34.03 -15.75
N LEU A 15 -32.26 32.70 -15.80
CA LEU A 15 -32.68 31.84 -14.71
C LEU A 15 -31.54 31.73 -13.69
N ILE A 16 -31.71 32.36 -12.54
CA ILE A 16 -30.90 32.15 -11.35
C ILE A 16 -31.27 30.76 -10.82
N LEU A 17 -30.41 29.75 -11.10
CA LEU A 17 -30.46 28.47 -10.46
C LEU A 17 -29.79 28.57 -9.09
N ALA A 18 -30.58 28.66 -8.03
CA ALA A 18 -30.12 28.36 -6.69
C ALA A 18 -29.66 26.91 -6.64
N SER A 19 -28.35 26.67 -6.54
CA SER A 19 -27.77 25.34 -6.33
C SER A 19 -28.14 24.87 -4.92
N LEU A 20 -29.19 24.07 -4.81
CA LEU A 20 -29.43 23.22 -3.66
C LEU A 20 -28.28 22.21 -3.58
N TRP A 21 -27.46 22.35 -2.56
CA TRP A 21 -26.50 21.33 -2.16
C TRP A 21 -27.29 20.11 -1.69
N LEU A 22 -27.46 19.12 -2.56
CA LEU A 22 -27.75 17.74 -2.16
C LEU A 22 -26.43 17.13 -1.68
N PRO A 23 -26.40 16.49 -0.50
CA PRO A 23 -25.23 15.75 -0.09
C PRO A 23 -24.98 14.66 -1.14
N ALA A 24 -23.70 14.55 -1.58
CA ALA A 24 -23.25 13.49 -2.47
C ALA A 24 -23.69 12.15 -1.88
N GLN A 25 -24.58 11.46 -2.57
CA GLN A 25 -24.85 10.06 -2.29
C GLN A 25 -23.55 9.31 -2.57
N THR A 26 -22.95 8.75 -1.55
CA THR A 26 -21.92 7.72 -1.67
C THR A 26 -22.45 6.67 -2.65
N PRO A 27 -21.66 6.22 -3.64
CA PRO A 27 -22.11 5.14 -4.49
C PRO A 27 -22.38 3.95 -3.58
N THR A 28 -23.65 3.58 -3.44
CA THR A 28 -24.04 2.30 -2.89
C THR A 28 -23.38 1.26 -3.76
N GLN A 29 -22.44 0.50 -3.20
CA GLN A 29 -22.00 -0.75 -3.82
C GLN A 29 -23.28 -1.53 -4.19
N PRO A 30 -23.36 -2.12 -5.39
CA PRO A 30 -24.50 -2.94 -5.74
C PRO A 30 -24.68 -3.97 -4.64
N THR A 31 -25.81 -3.98 -4.00
CA THR A 31 -26.23 -5.06 -3.12
C THR A 31 -26.07 -6.32 -3.94
N ALA A 32 -25.07 -7.15 -3.61
CA ALA A 32 -24.91 -8.45 -4.19
C ALA A 32 -26.28 -9.14 -4.07
N GLY A 33 -26.87 -9.53 -5.20
CA GLY A 33 -28.18 -10.18 -5.21
C GLY A 33 -28.15 -11.31 -4.17
N GLU A 34 -29.27 -11.51 -3.46
CA GLU A 34 -29.41 -12.58 -2.47
C GLU A 34 -29.13 -13.92 -3.20
N GLY A 35 -27.86 -14.37 -3.18
CA GLY A 35 -27.48 -15.67 -3.75
C GLY A 35 -28.04 -16.78 -2.86
N ILE A 36 -28.46 -17.87 -3.47
CA ILE A 36 -28.97 -19.04 -2.75
C ILE A 36 -27.88 -19.51 -1.77
N GLY A 37 -28.23 -19.68 -0.49
CA GLY A 37 -27.30 -20.22 0.53
C GLY A 37 -26.12 -19.32 0.88
N ARG A 38 -26.24 -18.00 0.75
CA ARG A 38 -25.28 -17.01 1.27
C ARG A 38 -25.82 -16.34 2.53
N ALA A 39 -24.92 -15.97 3.43
CA ALA A 39 -25.30 -15.13 4.54
C ALA A 39 -25.88 -13.80 4.05
N ARG A 40 -27.07 -13.46 4.53
CA ARG A 40 -27.67 -12.15 4.27
C ARG A 40 -26.99 -11.10 5.13
N ARG A 41 -26.43 -10.08 4.50
CA ARG A 41 -25.72 -8.97 5.15
C ARG A 41 -26.66 -7.79 5.36
N ILE A 42 -26.71 -7.26 6.56
CA ILE A 42 -27.46 -6.06 6.91
C ILE A 42 -26.49 -5.06 7.49
N SER A 43 -26.30 -3.94 6.79
CA SER A 43 -25.41 -2.88 7.25
C SER A 43 -25.96 -2.21 8.51
N LEU A 44 -25.08 -2.03 9.48
CA LEU A 44 -25.26 -1.18 10.64
C LEU A 44 -24.42 0.10 10.54
N ASP A 45 -23.97 0.45 9.36
CA ASP A 45 -23.23 1.68 9.08
C ASP A 45 -24.14 2.91 9.15
N GLY A 46 -23.52 4.10 9.22
CA GLY A 46 -24.22 5.38 9.21
C GLY A 46 -24.07 6.13 10.53
N GLN A 47 -25.15 6.75 11.02
CA GLN A 47 -25.09 7.59 12.20
C GLN A 47 -25.24 6.76 13.49
N TRP A 48 -24.28 6.97 14.42
CA TRP A 48 -24.26 6.40 15.77
C TRP A 48 -24.24 7.53 16.80
N LYS A 49 -24.50 7.22 18.06
CA LYS A 49 -24.28 8.12 19.20
C LYS A 49 -22.93 7.78 19.83
N LEU A 50 -22.13 8.81 20.14
CA LEU A 50 -20.82 8.70 20.75
C LEU A 50 -20.77 9.45 22.07
N TYR A 51 -20.64 8.70 23.17
CA TYR A 51 -20.37 9.26 24.49
C TYR A 51 -18.87 9.14 24.78
N TYR A 52 -18.31 10.09 25.54
CA TYR A 52 -16.89 10.09 25.85
C TYR A 52 -16.55 10.83 27.13
N SER A 53 -15.47 10.42 27.78
CA SER A 53 -14.87 11.10 28.92
C SER A 53 -13.38 10.71 29.05
N PRO A 54 -12.57 11.47 29.78
CA PRO A 54 -11.26 10.95 30.21
C PRO A 54 -11.42 9.59 30.88
N GLN A 55 -10.61 8.60 30.47
CA GLN A 55 -10.74 7.22 30.97
C GLN A 55 -10.58 7.16 32.49
N GLY A 56 -11.51 6.48 33.17
CA GLY A 56 -11.52 6.34 34.61
C GLY A 56 -12.07 7.55 35.40
N LYS A 57 -12.38 8.67 34.71
CA LYS A 57 -12.99 9.86 35.38
C LYS A 57 -14.45 9.63 35.79
N ARG A 58 -15.18 8.79 35.03
CA ARG A 58 -16.56 8.37 35.27
C ARG A 58 -16.58 6.89 35.60
N GLN A 59 -17.44 6.48 36.50
CA GLN A 59 -17.56 5.07 36.88
C GLN A 59 -18.60 4.36 36.00
N VAL A 60 -18.33 4.34 34.69
CA VAL A 60 -19.17 3.64 33.69
C VAL A 60 -18.57 2.27 33.41
N SER A 61 -19.23 1.23 33.90
CA SER A 61 -18.85 -0.16 33.64
C SER A 61 -19.76 -0.87 32.66
N ASN A 62 -20.95 -0.33 32.42
CA ASN A 62 -21.93 -0.87 31.48
C ASN A 62 -22.73 0.25 30.77
N PRO A 63 -23.38 -0.05 29.63
CA PRO A 63 -24.11 0.96 28.83
C PRO A 63 -25.25 1.70 29.54
N GLU A 64 -25.85 1.10 30.57
CA GLU A 64 -27.01 1.69 31.27
C GLU A 64 -26.58 2.90 32.11
N GLN A 65 -25.33 2.94 32.53
CA GLN A 65 -24.77 4.02 33.33
C GLN A 65 -24.41 5.27 32.53
N LEU A 66 -24.32 5.22 31.22
CA LEU A 66 -23.91 6.35 30.37
C LEU A 66 -24.71 7.64 30.66
N LYS A 67 -26.04 7.52 30.71
CA LYS A 67 -26.93 8.64 31.01
C LYS A 67 -26.94 9.05 32.47
N SER A 68 -26.93 8.08 33.41
CA SER A 68 -26.94 8.36 34.85
C SER A 68 -25.68 9.05 35.33
N GLU A 69 -24.54 8.79 34.67
CA GLU A 69 -23.26 9.49 34.92
C GLU A 69 -23.20 10.88 34.23
N GLY A 70 -24.29 11.34 33.64
CA GLY A 70 -24.41 12.68 33.05
C GLY A 70 -23.62 12.86 31.76
N LEU A 71 -23.34 11.76 31.01
CA LEU A 71 -22.70 11.85 29.69
C LEU A 71 -23.74 12.23 28.63
N THR A 72 -23.40 13.24 27.81
CA THR A 72 -24.22 13.66 26.66
C THR A 72 -23.55 13.18 25.38
N PRO A 73 -24.26 12.48 24.47
CA PRO A 73 -23.66 12.01 23.26
C PRO A 73 -23.55 13.10 22.20
N ILE A 74 -22.55 12.95 21.33
CA ILE A 74 -22.46 13.59 20.03
C ILE A 74 -22.83 12.60 18.93
N ASP A 75 -23.06 13.10 17.71
CA ASP A 75 -23.23 12.25 16.54
C ASP A 75 -21.89 11.79 15.98
N ALA A 76 -21.77 10.49 15.70
CA ALA A 76 -20.60 9.87 15.08
C ALA A 76 -20.99 9.15 13.79
N ALA A 77 -20.07 9.05 12.85
CA ALA A 77 -20.23 8.23 11.65
C ALA A 77 -19.54 6.87 11.83
N VAL A 78 -20.17 5.83 11.27
CA VAL A 78 -19.58 4.50 11.15
C VAL A 78 -19.76 4.05 9.69
N PRO A 79 -18.70 3.66 8.96
CA PRO A 79 -17.30 3.72 9.35
C PRO A 79 -16.80 5.14 9.67
N GLY A 80 -15.94 5.26 10.68
CA GLY A 80 -15.44 6.56 11.11
C GLY A 80 -14.47 6.48 12.29
N GLU A 81 -13.97 7.67 12.65
CA GLU A 81 -13.01 7.84 13.75
C GLU A 81 -13.36 9.06 14.59
N VAL A 82 -13.09 8.97 15.90
CA VAL A 82 -13.44 10.02 16.88
C VAL A 82 -12.80 11.37 16.54
N ALA A 83 -11.59 11.41 16.02
CA ALA A 83 -10.93 12.66 15.62
C ALA A 83 -11.74 13.41 14.56
N LEU A 84 -12.26 12.68 13.55
CA LEU A 84 -13.09 13.23 12.49
C LEU A 84 -14.48 13.62 12.99
N ASP A 85 -15.04 12.87 13.94
CA ASP A 85 -16.32 13.19 14.58
C ASP A 85 -16.22 14.46 15.42
N LEU A 86 -15.19 14.59 16.26
CA LEU A 86 -14.92 15.79 17.04
C LEU A 86 -14.71 17.03 16.15
N SER A 87 -14.04 16.86 15.01
CA SER A 87 -13.86 17.92 14.02
C SER A 87 -15.20 18.33 13.39
N ARG A 88 -16.07 17.37 13.01
CA ARG A 88 -17.41 17.66 12.48
C ARG A 88 -18.31 18.40 13.48
N GLN A 89 -18.16 18.12 14.77
CA GLN A 89 -18.90 18.79 15.84
C GLN A 89 -18.29 20.14 16.26
N GLY A 90 -17.20 20.58 15.64
CA GLY A 90 -16.52 21.84 15.96
C GLY A 90 -15.77 21.81 17.30
N ILE A 91 -15.57 20.66 17.91
CA ILE A 91 -14.77 20.46 19.14
C ILE A 91 -13.27 20.50 18.81
N LEU A 92 -12.88 19.91 17.69
CA LEU A 92 -11.56 20.05 17.07
C LEU A 92 -11.65 20.94 15.82
N PRO A 93 -10.53 21.51 15.36
CA PRO A 93 -10.50 22.26 14.10
C PRO A 93 -11.06 21.47 12.92
N LYS A 94 -11.69 22.20 11.99
CA LYS A 94 -12.29 21.60 10.80
C LYS A 94 -11.26 20.91 9.91
N ASP A 95 -10.09 21.51 9.75
CA ASP A 95 -8.95 20.92 9.06
C ASP A 95 -7.88 20.53 10.10
N LEU A 96 -7.81 19.23 10.39
CA LEU A 96 -6.84 18.69 11.35
C LEU A 96 -5.40 18.73 10.83
N PHE A 97 -5.22 18.79 9.52
CA PHE A 97 -3.91 18.78 8.89
C PHE A 97 -3.34 20.17 8.62
N PHE A 98 -4.06 21.24 8.91
CA PHE A 98 -3.55 22.60 8.73
C PHE A 98 -2.71 23.04 9.94
N GLY A 99 -1.49 23.48 9.66
CA GLY A 99 -0.55 24.00 10.68
C GLY A 99 -0.30 22.98 11.78
N GLU A 100 -0.48 23.40 13.02
CA GLU A 100 -0.32 22.55 14.20
C GLU A 100 -1.64 22.00 14.76
N ASN A 101 -2.73 22.02 13.97
CA ASN A 101 -4.06 21.62 14.44
C ASN A 101 -4.11 20.17 14.95
N LEU A 102 -3.31 19.27 14.35
CA LEU A 102 -3.28 17.87 14.74
C LEU A 102 -2.85 17.68 16.20
N LEU A 103 -2.01 18.56 16.72
CA LEU A 103 -1.56 18.52 18.13
C LEU A 103 -2.72 18.70 19.13
N LYS A 104 -3.84 19.28 18.70
CA LYS A 104 -5.05 19.42 19.52
C LYS A 104 -5.77 18.09 19.78
N LEU A 105 -5.40 17.02 19.06
CA LEU A 105 -5.89 15.67 19.30
C LEU A 105 -5.26 15.02 20.54
N ARG A 106 -4.05 15.44 20.95
CA ARG A 106 -3.26 14.84 22.04
C ARG A 106 -4.04 14.61 23.35
N PRO A 107 -4.81 15.59 23.90
CA PRO A 107 -5.55 15.37 25.14
C PRO A 107 -6.57 14.22 25.04
N TYR A 108 -7.09 13.97 23.85
CA TYR A 108 -8.12 12.95 23.62
C TYR A 108 -7.57 11.52 23.53
N GLU A 109 -6.26 11.33 23.42
CA GLU A 109 -5.60 10.03 23.49
C GLU A 109 -5.83 9.31 24.84
N LEU A 110 -6.19 10.06 25.88
CA LEU A 110 -6.45 9.54 27.24
C LEU A 110 -7.94 9.33 27.53
N TYR A 111 -8.78 9.34 26.51
CA TYR A 111 -10.24 9.22 26.67
C TYR A 111 -10.69 7.77 26.40
N GLU A 112 -11.85 7.42 26.96
CA GLU A 112 -12.63 6.28 26.58
C GLU A 112 -13.86 6.75 25.80
N TRP A 113 -14.30 5.90 24.87
CA TRP A 113 -15.30 6.19 23.87
C TRP A 113 -16.36 5.12 23.88
N TRP A 114 -17.65 5.51 23.81
CA TRP A 114 -18.78 4.61 23.84
C TRP A 114 -19.68 4.88 22.64
N TYR A 115 -19.58 4.03 21.63
CA TYR A 115 -20.45 4.05 20.46
C TYR A 115 -21.75 3.32 20.79
N GLN A 116 -22.92 3.88 20.39
CA GLN A 116 -24.20 3.26 20.61
C GLN A 116 -25.10 3.44 19.38
N ARG A 117 -25.78 2.35 18.99
CA ARG A 117 -26.75 2.34 17.90
C ARG A 117 -27.96 1.49 18.26
N GLU A 118 -29.14 2.01 17.93
CA GLU A 118 -30.40 1.27 17.96
C GLU A 118 -30.74 0.77 16.54
N PHE A 119 -31.23 -0.48 16.44
CA PHE A 119 -31.65 -1.07 15.17
C PHE A 119 -32.79 -2.06 15.39
N PRO A 120 -33.74 -2.22 14.41
CA PRO A 120 -34.84 -3.18 14.51
C PRO A 120 -34.34 -4.61 14.31
N THR A 121 -34.99 -5.60 14.88
CA THR A 121 -34.75 -7.01 14.57
C THR A 121 -35.16 -7.29 13.14
N PRO A 122 -34.21 -7.76 12.28
CA PRO A 122 -34.55 -8.04 10.88
C PRO A 122 -35.47 -9.25 10.76
N ALA A 123 -36.24 -9.29 9.68
CA ALA A 123 -37.01 -10.47 9.33
C ALA A 123 -36.12 -11.67 9.02
N GLY A 124 -36.59 -12.89 9.34
CA GLY A 124 -35.88 -14.14 8.96
C GLY A 124 -34.72 -14.55 9.89
N VAL A 125 -34.61 -13.96 11.09
CA VAL A 125 -33.59 -14.37 12.11
C VAL A 125 -34.01 -15.60 12.91
N ALA A 126 -35.29 -15.92 12.99
CA ALA A 126 -35.80 -17.05 13.80
C ALA A 126 -35.24 -18.37 13.27
N GLY A 127 -34.59 -19.16 14.15
CA GLY A 127 -34.02 -20.45 13.80
C GLY A 127 -32.76 -20.38 12.91
N ARG A 128 -32.20 -19.21 12.74
CA ARG A 128 -30.96 -19.00 11.97
C ARG A 128 -29.80 -18.66 12.89
N ARG A 129 -28.56 -19.00 12.48
CA ARG A 129 -27.35 -18.47 13.09
C ARG A 129 -27.23 -17.00 12.68
N VAL A 130 -27.00 -16.14 13.68
CA VAL A 130 -26.90 -14.68 13.49
C VAL A 130 -25.62 -14.19 14.14
N GLU A 131 -24.82 -13.43 13.39
CA GLU A 131 -23.57 -12.88 13.88
C GLU A 131 -23.54 -11.36 13.69
N LEU A 132 -22.98 -10.65 14.68
CA LEU A 132 -22.50 -9.30 14.51
C LEU A 132 -21.05 -9.34 14.02
N HIS A 133 -20.78 -8.69 12.90
CA HIS A 133 -19.49 -8.63 12.26
C HIS A 133 -18.96 -7.19 12.26
N PHE A 134 -17.82 -6.97 12.90
CA PHE A 134 -17.07 -5.73 12.93
C PHE A 134 -15.83 -5.88 12.07
N ARG A 135 -15.76 -5.19 10.95
CA ARG A 135 -14.66 -5.34 9.98
C ARG A 135 -13.38 -4.59 10.36
N GLY A 136 -13.46 -3.68 11.36
CA GLY A 136 -12.31 -2.98 11.91
C GLY A 136 -12.69 -2.09 13.08
N VAL A 137 -12.07 -2.32 14.22
CA VAL A 137 -12.34 -1.62 15.48
C VAL A 137 -11.02 -1.18 16.12
N ASP A 138 -10.84 0.10 16.36
CA ASP A 138 -9.59 0.66 16.88
C ASP A 138 -9.74 1.07 18.35
N CYS A 139 -9.22 0.27 19.29
CA CYS A 139 -8.72 -1.09 19.19
C CYS A 139 -9.10 -1.94 20.42
N LEU A 140 -9.01 -1.41 21.65
CA LEU A 140 -9.29 -2.15 22.88
C LEU A 140 -10.78 -2.04 23.22
N ALA A 141 -11.56 -2.98 22.69
CA ALA A 141 -13.02 -2.88 22.70
C ALA A 141 -13.70 -3.89 23.61
N THR A 142 -14.83 -3.47 24.22
CA THR A 142 -15.82 -4.36 24.84
C THR A 142 -17.17 -4.11 24.15
N TYR A 143 -17.92 -5.16 23.88
CA TYR A 143 -19.17 -5.13 23.09
C TYR A 143 -20.35 -5.60 23.91
N TRP A 144 -21.47 -4.86 23.78
CA TRP A 144 -22.75 -5.23 24.39
C TRP A 144 -23.87 -5.25 23.35
N LEU A 145 -24.78 -6.21 23.51
CA LEU A 145 -26.06 -6.24 22.82
C LEU A 145 -27.17 -6.27 23.86
N ASN A 146 -28.09 -5.30 23.80
CA ASN A 146 -29.21 -5.17 24.73
C ASN A 146 -28.76 -5.17 26.21
N GLY A 147 -27.65 -4.44 26.51
CA GLY A 147 -27.08 -4.35 27.86
C GLY A 147 -26.24 -5.56 28.32
N LYS A 148 -26.20 -6.65 27.55
CA LYS A 148 -25.41 -7.85 27.88
C LYS A 148 -24.10 -7.89 27.08
N THR A 149 -22.99 -8.15 27.76
CA THR A 149 -21.68 -8.32 27.10
C THR A 149 -21.70 -9.50 26.13
N ILE A 150 -21.23 -9.31 24.92
CA ILE A 150 -21.14 -10.34 23.88
C ILE A 150 -19.69 -10.71 23.52
N GLY A 151 -18.72 -9.87 23.89
CA GLY A 151 -17.31 -10.15 23.69
C GLY A 151 -16.38 -8.97 23.89
N GLU A 152 -15.09 -9.17 23.63
CA GLU A 152 -14.02 -8.18 23.68
C GLU A 152 -13.07 -8.36 22.50
N SER A 153 -12.31 -7.30 22.17
CA SER A 153 -11.23 -7.34 21.19
C SER A 153 -10.08 -6.40 21.59
N GLN A 154 -8.87 -6.68 21.06
CA GLN A 154 -7.66 -5.91 21.36
C GLN A 154 -6.72 -5.79 20.14
N ASP A 155 -7.29 -5.87 18.95
CA ASP A 155 -6.57 -5.77 17.68
C ASP A 155 -7.38 -4.91 16.70
N SER A 156 -6.76 -3.88 16.12
CA SER A 156 -7.44 -3.01 15.17
C SER A 156 -7.29 -3.46 13.72
N LEU A 157 -6.49 -4.49 13.46
CA LEU A 157 -6.02 -4.88 12.13
C LEU A 157 -6.88 -5.98 11.49
N ILE A 158 -7.74 -6.64 12.29
CA ILE A 158 -8.58 -7.77 11.86
C ILE A 158 -10.06 -7.56 12.16
N ASP A 159 -10.88 -8.43 11.58
CA ASP A 159 -12.34 -8.49 11.78
C ASP A 159 -12.69 -9.27 13.03
N PHE A 160 -13.82 -8.92 13.66
CA PHE A 160 -14.38 -9.67 14.81
C PHE A 160 -15.81 -10.09 14.55
N HIS A 161 -16.13 -11.34 14.90
CA HIS A 161 -17.44 -11.94 14.77
C HIS A 161 -17.97 -12.37 16.15
N PHE A 162 -19.22 -11.98 16.46
CA PHE A 162 -19.87 -12.37 17.70
C PHE A 162 -21.18 -13.07 17.41
N ASP A 163 -21.35 -14.32 17.86
CA ASP A 163 -22.61 -15.06 17.76
C ASP A 163 -23.67 -14.42 18.67
N VAL A 164 -24.71 -13.91 18.04
CA VAL A 164 -25.87 -13.29 18.68
C VAL A 164 -27.16 -14.05 18.39
N THR A 165 -27.06 -15.33 18.01
CA THR A 165 -28.18 -16.23 17.78
C THR A 165 -29.08 -16.28 19.01
N GLY A 166 -30.36 -15.95 18.84
CA GLY A 166 -31.34 -15.91 19.95
C GLY A 166 -31.18 -14.78 20.96
N LYS A 167 -30.22 -13.84 20.73
CA LYS A 167 -29.98 -12.70 21.63
C LYS A 167 -30.65 -11.40 21.17
N LEU A 168 -31.21 -11.36 19.93
CA LEU A 168 -32.01 -10.24 19.45
C LEU A 168 -33.41 -10.25 20.08
N ASN A 169 -33.94 -9.07 20.37
CA ASN A 169 -35.32 -8.91 20.85
C ASN A 169 -36.31 -9.36 19.77
N PRO A 170 -37.22 -10.30 20.04
CA PRO A 170 -38.09 -10.86 19.00
C PRO A 170 -39.03 -9.82 18.32
N ALA A 171 -39.45 -8.81 19.07
CA ALA A 171 -40.24 -7.68 18.56
C ALA A 171 -39.77 -6.39 19.23
N GLY A 172 -39.14 -5.50 18.46
CA GLY A 172 -38.66 -4.24 19.00
C GLY A 172 -37.28 -3.87 18.56
N ALA A 173 -36.72 -2.86 19.22
CA ALA A 173 -35.39 -2.35 18.97
C ALA A 173 -34.32 -3.17 19.73
N ASN A 174 -33.18 -3.33 19.11
CA ASN A 174 -31.95 -3.79 19.72
C ASN A 174 -31.00 -2.61 19.88
N VAL A 175 -30.22 -2.64 20.93
CA VAL A 175 -29.18 -1.63 21.18
C VAL A 175 -27.82 -2.31 21.20
N ILE A 176 -26.96 -1.95 20.27
CA ILE A 176 -25.56 -2.32 20.27
C ILE A 176 -24.74 -1.18 20.89
N THR A 177 -23.81 -1.53 21.78
CA THR A 177 -22.86 -0.59 22.38
C THR A 177 -21.45 -1.16 22.28
N VAL A 178 -20.50 -0.29 21.93
CA VAL A 178 -19.06 -0.61 21.86
C VAL A 178 -18.30 0.42 22.69
N ARG A 179 -17.56 -0.02 23.69
CA ARG A 179 -16.62 0.80 24.45
C ARG A 179 -15.22 0.62 23.88
N LEU A 180 -14.52 1.71 23.63
CA LEU A 180 -13.12 1.74 23.24
C LEU A 180 -12.32 2.39 24.36
N ARG A 181 -11.27 1.73 24.85
CA ARG A 181 -10.38 2.22 25.89
C ARG A 181 -9.13 2.84 25.29
N SER A 182 -8.49 3.73 26.05
CA SER A 182 -7.25 4.38 25.63
C SER A 182 -6.10 3.39 25.45
N PRO A 183 -5.51 3.27 24.26
CA PRO A 183 -4.33 2.43 24.06
C PRO A 183 -3.11 2.96 24.82
N ILE A 184 -3.05 4.28 25.06
CA ILE A 184 -1.95 4.94 25.77
C ILE A 184 -1.95 4.53 27.24
N ILE A 185 -3.11 4.57 27.90
CA ILE A 185 -3.24 4.19 29.32
C ILE A 185 -2.96 2.70 29.49
N GLU A 186 -3.47 1.87 28.60
CA GLU A 186 -3.21 0.42 28.64
C GLU A 186 -1.74 0.09 28.43
N ALA A 187 -1.08 0.71 27.46
CA ALA A 187 0.35 0.51 27.22
C ALA A 187 1.22 0.97 28.38
N ALA A 188 0.84 2.08 29.04
CA ALA A 188 1.56 2.59 30.20
C ALA A 188 1.61 1.61 31.40
N GLY A 189 0.65 0.69 31.46
CA GLY A 189 0.61 -0.38 32.48
C GLY A 189 1.46 -1.61 32.14
N LYS A 190 2.06 -1.67 30.94
CA LYS A 190 2.85 -2.82 30.49
C LYS A 190 4.32 -2.66 30.85
N HIS A 191 4.97 -3.78 31.13
CA HIS A 191 6.39 -3.81 31.43
C HIS A 191 7.14 -4.73 30.47
N TYR A 192 8.28 -4.26 30.02
CA TYR A 192 9.27 -5.02 29.28
C TYR A 192 10.47 -5.31 30.17
N ASP A 193 11.12 -6.42 29.91
CA ASP A 193 12.52 -6.53 30.25
C ASP A 193 13.27 -5.42 29.48
N PRO A 194 14.04 -4.54 30.18
CA PRO A 194 14.74 -3.44 29.52
C PRO A 194 15.65 -3.86 28.38
N ALA A 195 16.12 -5.09 28.39
CA ALA A 195 16.96 -5.65 27.31
C ALA A 195 16.22 -5.74 25.97
N TYR A 196 14.89 -5.73 25.98
CA TYR A 196 14.07 -5.88 24.77
C TYR A 196 13.30 -4.60 24.38
N THR A 197 13.55 -3.49 25.06
CA THR A 197 12.87 -2.24 24.74
C THR A 197 13.57 -1.56 23.57
N VAL A 198 12.96 -1.60 22.40
CA VAL A 198 13.41 -0.90 21.20
C VAL A 198 12.48 0.25 20.91
N LYS A 199 13.06 1.42 20.69
CA LYS A 199 12.37 2.60 20.19
C LYS A 199 12.63 2.73 18.70
N ALA A 200 11.61 2.59 17.87
CA ALA A 200 11.73 3.02 16.48
C ALA A 200 11.74 4.54 16.41
N LEU A 201 10.79 5.20 17.11
CA LEU A 201 10.71 6.66 17.29
C LEU A 201 10.35 6.96 18.76
N ASP A 202 10.68 8.17 19.24
CA ASP A 202 10.52 8.56 20.65
C ASP A 202 9.10 8.47 21.21
N THR A 203 8.10 8.38 20.35
CA THR A 203 6.68 8.46 20.73
C THR A 203 5.88 7.20 20.46
N ASN A 204 6.48 6.10 19.99
CA ASN A 204 5.72 4.94 19.55
C ASN A 204 5.97 3.65 20.35
N GLN A 205 6.42 3.75 21.59
CA GLN A 205 6.57 2.58 22.47
C GLN A 205 5.27 1.79 22.63
N GLU A 206 4.14 2.47 22.55
CA GLU A 206 2.81 1.85 22.61
C GLU A 206 2.61 0.81 21.49
N ALA A 207 3.21 1.02 20.32
CA ALA A 207 3.15 0.11 19.19
C ALA A 207 3.69 -1.29 19.50
N ASN A 208 4.57 -1.43 20.48
CA ASN A 208 5.14 -2.71 20.88
C ASN A 208 4.14 -3.59 21.65
N TRP A 209 3.11 -2.98 22.27
CA TRP A 209 2.16 -3.65 23.14
C TRP A 209 0.76 -3.79 22.58
N ILE A 210 0.37 -2.81 21.76
CA ILE A 210 -1.00 -2.66 21.31
C ILE A 210 -1.04 -2.94 19.80
N ARG A 211 -1.83 -3.92 19.39
CA ARG A 211 -1.98 -4.29 17.98
C ARG A 211 -2.79 -3.22 17.24
N ARG A 212 -2.07 -2.22 16.76
CA ARG A 212 -2.48 -1.09 15.92
C ARG A 212 -1.40 -0.83 14.89
N PRO A 213 -1.71 -0.13 13.78
CA PRO A 213 -0.67 0.34 12.85
C PRO A 213 0.39 1.15 13.61
N ALA A 214 1.65 0.74 13.52
CA ALA A 214 2.73 1.37 14.26
C ALA A 214 2.84 2.88 14.00
N HIS A 215 2.60 3.30 12.75
CA HIS A 215 2.64 4.71 12.35
C HIS A 215 1.66 5.61 13.10
N SER A 216 0.53 5.08 13.60
CA SER A 216 -0.49 5.90 14.27
C SER A 216 0.02 6.58 15.54
N TYR A 217 1.09 6.05 16.13
CA TYR A 217 1.80 6.65 17.27
C TYR A 217 2.88 7.65 16.87
N GLY A 218 3.05 7.93 15.60
CA GLY A 218 4.06 8.76 14.98
C GLY A 218 5.12 7.92 14.27
N TRP A 219 5.40 8.29 13.04
CA TRP A 219 6.43 7.68 12.20
C TRP A 219 7.08 8.74 11.32
N ASP A 220 8.13 8.37 10.61
CA ASP A 220 8.84 9.30 9.72
C ASP A 220 8.11 9.63 8.40
N ILE A 221 6.93 9.05 8.18
CA ILE A 221 6.09 9.29 7.00
C ILE A 221 4.62 9.60 7.34
N LEU A 222 4.24 9.48 8.59
CA LEU A 222 2.89 9.73 9.06
C LEU A 222 2.93 10.35 10.47
N PRO A 223 2.03 11.27 10.79
CA PRO A 223 2.05 11.97 12.06
C PRO A 223 1.55 11.06 13.17
N ARG A 224 1.84 11.41 14.42
CA ARG A 224 1.12 10.83 15.55
C ARG A 224 -0.34 11.31 15.50
N ALA A 225 -1.25 10.40 15.18
CA ALA A 225 -2.68 10.61 15.09
C ALA A 225 -3.41 9.47 15.81
N VAL A 226 -3.24 9.37 17.13
CA VAL A 226 -3.90 8.35 17.94
C VAL A 226 -5.37 8.68 18.06
N SER A 227 -6.17 8.09 17.20
CA SER A 227 -7.62 8.17 17.19
C SER A 227 -8.21 6.88 17.80
N ALA A 228 -9.51 6.70 17.71
CA ALA A 228 -10.24 5.49 18.03
C ALA A 228 -11.46 5.43 17.12
N GLY A 229 -12.05 4.26 16.89
CA GLY A 229 -13.26 4.22 16.09
C GLY A 229 -13.67 2.85 15.59
N LEU A 230 -14.87 2.81 15.03
CA LEU A 230 -15.34 1.73 14.17
C LEU A 230 -14.98 2.15 12.74
N TRP A 231 -13.72 1.91 12.38
CA TRP A 231 -13.13 2.52 11.18
C TRP A 231 -13.44 1.78 9.87
N ARG A 232 -13.98 0.56 9.98
CA ARG A 232 -14.54 -0.24 8.88
C ARG A 232 -16.00 -0.59 9.14
N PRO A 233 -16.75 -1.12 8.16
CA PRO A 233 -18.17 -1.44 8.27
C PRO A 233 -18.52 -2.35 9.45
N VAL A 234 -19.74 -2.16 9.96
CA VAL A 234 -20.41 -3.03 10.95
C VAL A 234 -21.63 -3.65 10.29
N GLU A 235 -21.75 -4.97 10.38
CA GLU A 235 -22.78 -5.74 9.70
C GLU A 235 -23.45 -6.74 10.64
N LEU A 236 -24.70 -7.06 10.38
CA LEU A 236 -25.37 -8.23 10.94
C LEU A 236 -25.46 -9.29 9.83
N LEU A 237 -24.94 -10.47 10.10
CA LEU A 237 -24.94 -11.62 9.18
C LEU A 237 -26.01 -12.62 9.63
N ILE A 238 -26.91 -13.01 8.71
CA ILE A 238 -27.92 -14.05 8.95
C ILE A 238 -27.58 -15.21 8.04
N HIS A 239 -27.07 -16.30 8.63
CA HIS A 239 -26.55 -17.46 7.90
C HIS A 239 -27.68 -18.41 7.46
N PRO A 240 -27.59 -18.98 6.27
CA PRO A 240 -28.47 -20.06 5.83
C PRO A 240 -28.10 -21.39 6.55
N PRO A 241 -28.95 -22.45 6.44
CA PRO A 241 -28.63 -23.76 7.00
C PRO A 241 -27.46 -24.45 6.34
N GLN A 242 -27.31 -24.24 5.02
CA GLN A 242 -26.16 -24.73 4.23
C GLN A 242 -25.44 -23.53 3.63
N GLU A 243 -24.12 -23.49 3.81
CA GLU A 243 -23.26 -22.41 3.33
C GLU A 243 -21.88 -22.96 2.91
N ILE A 244 -21.30 -22.41 1.85
CA ILE A 244 -19.89 -22.59 1.49
C ILE A 244 -19.12 -21.49 2.22
N THR A 245 -18.53 -21.82 3.38
CA THR A 245 -17.93 -20.82 4.29
C THR A 245 -16.53 -20.39 3.82
N ASP A 246 -15.76 -21.29 3.23
CA ASP A 246 -14.42 -20.98 2.71
C ASP A 246 -14.09 -21.77 1.44
N MET A 247 -13.35 -21.14 0.55
CA MET A 247 -12.74 -21.74 -0.62
C MET A 247 -11.31 -21.17 -0.75
N TYR A 248 -10.31 -22.05 -0.89
CA TYR A 248 -8.93 -21.64 -1.12
C TYR A 248 -8.41 -22.28 -2.40
N PHE A 249 -7.96 -21.45 -3.34
CA PHE A 249 -7.49 -21.83 -4.66
C PHE A 249 -5.97 -21.68 -4.78
N THR A 250 -5.29 -22.76 -5.12
CA THR A 250 -3.84 -22.78 -5.31
C THR A 250 -3.48 -23.38 -6.66
N THR A 251 -2.59 -22.71 -7.39
CA THR A 251 -1.98 -23.26 -8.60
C THR A 251 -0.67 -23.94 -8.22
N LEU A 252 -0.58 -25.26 -8.38
CA LEU A 252 0.64 -26.02 -8.12
C LEU A 252 1.61 -25.92 -9.31
N GLU A 253 1.07 -26.08 -10.51
CA GLU A 253 1.81 -26.05 -11.77
C GLU A 253 0.99 -25.29 -12.80
N ALA A 254 1.64 -24.52 -13.64
CA ALA A 254 0.99 -23.82 -14.74
C ALA A 254 1.98 -23.53 -15.88
N ASP A 255 1.56 -23.85 -17.10
CA ASP A 255 2.17 -23.40 -18.34
C ASP A 255 1.07 -23.03 -19.37
N ALA A 256 1.46 -22.71 -20.60
CA ALA A 256 0.52 -22.31 -21.65
C ALA A 256 -0.45 -23.43 -22.07
N THR A 257 -0.14 -24.71 -21.77
CA THR A 257 -0.89 -25.88 -22.21
C THR A 257 -1.75 -26.47 -21.11
N GLN A 258 -1.30 -26.37 -19.87
CA GLN A 258 -2.01 -26.96 -18.73
C GLN A 258 -1.73 -26.25 -17.43
N ALA A 259 -2.68 -26.35 -16.49
CA ALA A 259 -2.47 -25.98 -15.10
C ALA A 259 -3.08 -27.03 -14.17
N LYS A 260 -2.44 -27.24 -13.01
CA LYS A 260 -2.95 -28.08 -11.93
C LYS A 260 -3.32 -27.20 -10.75
N LEU A 261 -4.62 -27.19 -10.41
CA LEU A 261 -5.16 -26.45 -9.26
C LEU A 261 -5.46 -27.40 -8.12
N VAL A 262 -5.20 -26.93 -6.91
CA VAL A 262 -5.73 -27.51 -5.67
C VAL A 262 -6.70 -26.52 -5.07
N VAL A 263 -7.92 -27.00 -4.78
CA VAL A 263 -8.96 -26.19 -4.17
C VAL A 263 -9.40 -26.87 -2.89
N THR A 264 -9.26 -26.20 -1.76
CA THR A 264 -9.83 -26.66 -0.49
C THR A 264 -11.13 -25.92 -0.19
N TYR A 265 -12.07 -26.59 0.47
CA TYR A 265 -13.36 -26.01 0.83
C TYR A 265 -13.76 -26.31 2.27
N GLN A 266 -14.58 -25.42 2.83
CA GLN A 266 -15.27 -25.61 4.09
C GLN A 266 -16.77 -25.33 3.92
N LEU A 267 -17.60 -26.19 4.53
CA LEU A 267 -19.04 -26.11 4.47
C LEU A 267 -19.63 -26.03 5.87
N ALA A 268 -20.62 -25.15 6.06
CA ALA A 268 -21.55 -25.23 7.17
C ALA A 268 -22.78 -26.00 6.69
N THR A 269 -23.04 -27.19 7.25
CA THR A 269 -24.16 -28.06 6.90
C THR A 269 -24.38 -29.11 7.99
N ASP A 270 -25.59 -29.67 8.03
CA ASP A 270 -25.87 -30.82 8.89
C ASP A 270 -25.12 -32.06 8.37
N LEU A 271 -24.44 -32.80 9.24
CA LEU A 271 -23.63 -33.96 8.88
C LEU A 271 -24.44 -35.06 8.20
N GLU A 272 -25.71 -35.19 8.53
CA GLU A 272 -26.64 -36.18 7.94
C GLU A 272 -26.94 -35.91 6.46
N LEU A 273 -26.76 -34.66 6.00
CA LEU A 273 -26.98 -34.30 4.61
C LEU A 273 -25.78 -34.61 3.71
N ILE A 274 -24.58 -34.77 4.27
CA ILE A 274 -23.33 -34.96 3.51
C ILE A 274 -23.45 -36.02 2.39
N PRO A 275 -24.02 -37.23 2.63
CA PRO A 275 -24.13 -38.24 1.56
C PRO A 275 -24.95 -37.80 0.34
N GLN A 276 -25.77 -36.76 0.46
CA GLN A 276 -26.61 -36.21 -0.58
C GLN A 276 -25.99 -35.02 -1.31
N LEU A 277 -24.82 -34.50 -0.76
CA LEU A 277 -24.21 -33.27 -1.24
C LEU A 277 -23.16 -33.50 -2.31
N ARG A 278 -23.13 -32.62 -3.29
CA ARG A 278 -22.09 -32.50 -4.32
C ARG A 278 -21.65 -31.03 -4.42
N LEU A 279 -20.36 -30.80 -4.68
CA LEU A 279 -19.82 -29.49 -5.06
C LEU A 279 -19.64 -29.48 -6.59
N ARG A 280 -20.17 -28.44 -7.22
CA ARG A 280 -19.95 -28.13 -8.64
C ARG A 280 -19.28 -26.79 -8.78
N LEU A 281 -18.09 -26.77 -9.40
CA LEU A 281 -17.32 -25.59 -9.68
C LEU A 281 -17.36 -25.29 -11.18
N GLN A 282 -17.65 -24.05 -11.55
CA GLN A 282 -17.62 -23.55 -12.91
C GLN A 282 -16.80 -22.27 -12.96
N ALA A 283 -15.84 -22.19 -13.86
CA ALA A 283 -14.92 -21.07 -13.99
C ALA A 283 -14.87 -20.54 -15.42
N ARG A 284 -14.78 -19.20 -15.57
CA ARG A 284 -14.74 -18.54 -16.87
C ARG A 284 -13.81 -17.32 -16.87
N CYS A 285 -12.94 -17.25 -17.91
CA CYS A 285 -12.12 -16.09 -18.25
C CYS A 285 -12.23 -15.83 -19.78
N GLY A 286 -13.10 -14.91 -20.18
CA GLY A 286 -13.41 -14.67 -21.59
C GLY A 286 -14.04 -15.94 -22.24
N ASP A 287 -13.33 -16.51 -23.20
CA ASP A 287 -13.69 -17.76 -23.90
C ASP A 287 -13.17 -19.04 -23.21
N ALA A 288 -12.17 -18.91 -22.32
CA ALA A 288 -11.63 -20.02 -21.56
C ALA A 288 -12.57 -20.41 -20.41
N THR A 289 -12.93 -21.70 -20.34
CA THR A 289 -13.81 -22.25 -19.29
C THR A 289 -13.31 -23.58 -18.79
N PHE A 290 -13.56 -23.89 -17.53
CA PHE A 290 -13.44 -25.25 -17.00
C PHE A 290 -14.51 -25.52 -15.95
N SER A 291 -14.78 -26.76 -15.67
CA SER A 291 -15.74 -27.18 -14.65
C SER A 291 -15.28 -28.44 -13.95
N TYR A 292 -15.69 -28.61 -12.70
CA TYR A 292 -15.38 -29.78 -11.90
C TYR A 292 -16.56 -30.10 -10.98
N THR A 293 -16.85 -31.40 -10.76
CA THR A 293 -17.90 -31.82 -9.85
C THR A 293 -17.41 -33.01 -9.04
N GLN A 294 -17.60 -32.98 -7.71
CA GLN A 294 -17.33 -34.12 -6.83
C GLN A 294 -18.39 -34.29 -5.74
N LYS A 295 -18.47 -35.50 -5.20
CA LYS A 295 -19.25 -35.74 -3.98
C LYS A 295 -18.57 -35.10 -2.78
N VAL A 296 -19.38 -34.63 -1.84
CA VAL A 296 -18.90 -34.17 -0.54
C VAL A 296 -18.78 -35.39 0.36
N GLU A 297 -17.60 -35.62 0.90
CA GLU A 297 -17.35 -36.71 1.87
C GLU A 297 -17.28 -36.19 3.31
N PHE A 298 -16.77 -34.95 3.48
CA PHE A 298 -16.63 -34.27 4.76
C PHE A 298 -16.95 -32.78 4.60
N PRO A 299 -17.33 -32.09 5.71
CA PRO A 299 -17.55 -30.62 5.66
C PRO A 299 -16.30 -29.82 5.25
N VAL A 300 -15.11 -30.42 5.40
CA VAL A 300 -13.83 -29.86 4.91
C VAL A 300 -13.24 -30.86 3.93
N GLY A 301 -12.83 -30.39 2.76
CA GLY A 301 -12.31 -31.27 1.73
C GLY A 301 -11.40 -30.58 0.73
N ARG A 302 -10.95 -31.35 -0.24
CA ARG A 302 -10.00 -30.94 -1.28
C ARG A 302 -10.45 -31.44 -2.66
N MET A 303 -10.26 -30.61 -3.67
CA MET A 303 -10.41 -30.93 -5.09
C MET A 303 -9.07 -30.76 -5.80
N GLU A 304 -8.74 -31.66 -6.76
CA GLU A 304 -7.63 -31.49 -7.68
C GLU A 304 -8.23 -31.32 -9.08
N ILE A 305 -7.88 -30.22 -9.75
CA ILE A 305 -8.49 -29.81 -11.01
C ILE A 305 -7.39 -29.60 -12.05
N GLU A 306 -7.47 -30.32 -13.16
CA GLU A 306 -6.64 -30.06 -14.34
C GLU A 306 -7.35 -29.11 -15.28
N VAL A 307 -6.67 -28.00 -15.63
CA VAL A 307 -7.16 -27.00 -16.58
C VAL A 307 -6.32 -27.06 -17.85
N LYS A 308 -6.94 -27.34 -19.00
CA LYS A 308 -6.28 -27.37 -20.32
C LYS A 308 -6.28 -25.96 -20.93
N ASN A 309 -5.16 -25.57 -21.54
CA ASN A 309 -4.96 -24.27 -22.21
C ASN A 309 -5.45 -23.10 -21.36
N PRO A 310 -4.94 -22.94 -20.11
CA PRO A 310 -5.38 -21.88 -19.21
C PRO A 310 -4.97 -20.51 -19.73
N LYS A 311 -5.81 -19.48 -19.50
CA LYS A 311 -5.37 -18.07 -19.56
C LYS A 311 -4.65 -17.76 -18.28
N LEU A 312 -3.34 -17.60 -18.35
CA LEU A 312 -2.51 -17.33 -17.19
C LEU A 312 -2.60 -15.86 -16.76
N TRP A 313 -2.55 -15.62 -15.47
CA TRP A 313 -2.36 -14.29 -14.93
C TRP A 313 -0.88 -13.89 -15.00
N TRP A 314 -0.60 -12.69 -15.51
CA TRP A 314 0.74 -12.14 -15.65
C TRP A 314 0.88 -10.78 -14.95
N PRO A 315 2.08 -10.49 -14.43
CA PRO A 315 2.40 -9.13 -13.98
C PRO A 315 2.39 -8.14 -15.15
N ARG A 316 2.06 -6.89 -14.85
CA ARG A 316 2.09 -5.78 -15.78
C ARG A 316 3.42 -5.69 -16.53
N GLY A 317 3.37 -5.51 -17.83
CA GLY A 317 4.52 -5.54 -18.74
C GLY A 317 4.90 -6.93 -19.25
N TYR A 318 4.42 -8.00 -18.62
CA TYR A 318 4.73 -9.38 -18.99
C TYR A 318 3.55 -10.16 -19.58
N GLY A 319 2.39 -9.55 -19.69
CA GLY A 319 1.20 -10.15 -20.28
C GLY A 319 -0.10 -9.70 -19.62
N ASP A 320 -1.20 -10.37 -19.95
CA ASP A 320 -2.52 -10.02 -19.45
C ASP A 320 -2.74 -10.53 -18.01
N ALA A 321 -3.33 -9.69 -17.17
CA ALA A 321 -3.78 -10.06 -15.82
C ALA A 321 -5.11 -10.83 -15.89
N SER A 322 -5.09 -12.04 -16.47
CA SER A 322 -6.28 -12.86 -16.73
C SER A 322 -6.91 -13.36 -15.44
N LEU A 323 -8.19 -13.06 -15.24
CA LEU A 323 -8.96 -13.44 -14.05
C LEU A 323 -10.15 -14.32 -14.44
N TYR A 324 -10.32 -15.42 -13.71
CA TYR A 324 -11.47 -16.30 -13.83
C TYR A 324 -12.52 -15.93 -12.80
N ASN A 325 -13.76 -15.72 -13.22
CA ASN A 325 -14.91 -15.73 -12.34
C ASN A 325 -15.31 -17.18 -12.08
N VAL A 326 -15.31 -17.58 -10.84
CA VAL A 326 -15.59 -18.94 -10.37
C VAL A 326 -16.88 -18.93 -9.60
N THR A 327 -17.86 -19.73 -10.06
CA THR A 327 -19.09 -20.04 -9.32
C THR A 327 -18.98 -21.44 -8.75
N THR A 328 -19.03 -21.56 -7.43
CA THR A 328 -19.12 -22.84 -6.72
C THR A 328 -20.53 -23.03 -6.20
N GLU A 329 -21.16 -24.15 -6.54
CA GLU A 329 -22.51 -24.53 -6.10
C GLU A 329 -22.46 -25.77 -5.23
N LEU A 330 -23.16 -25.70 -4.07
CA LEU A 330 -23.46 -26.88 -3.25
C LEU A 330 -24.83 -27.40 -3.67
N LEU A 331 -24.87 -28.65 -4.13
CA LEU A 331 -26.09 -29.31 -4.60
C LEU A 331 -26.52 -30.37 -3.61
N GLN A 332 -27.81 -30.40 -3.29
CA GLN A 332 -28.48 -31.52 -2.61
C GLN A 332 -29.35 -32.25 -3.64
N GLY A 333 -28.92 -33.44 -4.06
CA GLY A 333 -29.48 -34.05 -5.28
C GLY A 333 -29.19 -33.19 -6.52
N ASP A 334 -30.22 -32.67 -7.19
CA ASP A 334 -30.10 -31.73 -8.30
C ASP A 334 -30.44 -30.27 -7.94
N THR A 335 -30.78 -30.04 -6.66
CA THR A 335 -31.16 -28.69 -6.18
C THR A 335 -29.93 -27.96 -5.68
N VAL A 336 -29.72 -26.73 -6.16
CA VAL A 336 -28.68 -25.83 -5.62
C VAL A 336 -29.16 -25.31 -4.26
N VAL A 337 -28.41 -25.57 -3.18
CA VAL A 337 -28.71 -25.16 -1.81
C VAL A 337 -27.80 -24.04 -1.32
N ALA A 338 -26.60 -23.90 -1.90
CA ALA A 338 -25.72 -22.76 -1.65
C ALA A 338 -24.89 -22.43 -2.89
N THR A 339 -24.50 -21.16 -3.03
CA THR A 339 -23.62 -20.67 -4.08
C THR A 339 -22.55 -19.76 -3.49
N ARG A 340 -21.33 -19.83 -4.05
CA ARG A 340 -20.26 -18.89 -3.75
C ARG A 340 -19.61 -18.43 -5.05
N GLU A 341 -19.23 -17.19 -5.11
CA GLU A 341 -18.48 -16.61 -6.24
C GLU A 341 -17.14 -16.11 -5.76
N ASP A 342 -16.10 -16.49 -6.48
CA ASP A 342 -14.73 -16.09 -6.26
C ASP A 342 -14.10 -15.59 -7.57
N THR A 343 -13.10 -14.75 -7.49
CA THR A 343 -12.28 -14.33 -8.63
C THR A 343 -10.86 -14.81 -8.40
N ILE A 344 -10.30 -15.56 -9.35
CA ILE A 344 -8.96 -16.14 -9.21
C ILE A 344 -8.11 -15.87 -10.45
N GLY A 345 -6.78 -15.83 -10.27
CA GLY A 345 -5.81 -15.86 -11.36
C GLY A 345 -5.02 -17.17 -11.33
N ILE A 346 -4.91 -17.84 -12.48
CA ILE A 346 -4.09 -19.05 -12.59
C ILE A 346 -2.65 -18.62 -12.86
N ARG A 347 -1.78 -18.82 -11.89
CA ARG A 347 -0.36 -18.49 -11.97
C ARG A 347 0.48 -19.25 -10.94
N LYS A 348 1.76 -19.47 -11.22
CA LYS A 348 2.77 -19.90 -10.26
C LYS A 348 3.71 -18.74 -10.00
N ALA A 349 3.82 -18.27 -8.75
CA ALA A 349 4.77 -17.26 -8.32
C ALA A 349 5.82 -17.90 -7.41
N GLU A 350 7.09 -17.57 -7.63
CA GLU A 350 8.23 -18.12 -6.90
C GLU A 350 9.18 -16.98 -6.52
N LEU A 351 9.81 -17.07 -5.34
CA LEU A 351 10.95 -16.27 -4.94
C LEU A 351 12.18 -17.17 -4.90
N ILE A 352 13.15 -16.88 -5.75
CA ILE A 352 14.47 -17.54 -5.75
C ILE A 352 15.40 -16.64 -4.96
N ARG A 353 15.93 -17.12 -3.83
CA ARG A 353 16.85 -16.35 -3.00
C ARG A 353 17.96 -17.21 -2.42
N THR A 354 19.09 -16.57 -2.15
CA THR A 354 20.19 -17.11 -1.36
C THR A 354 20.22 -16.46 0.02
N GLU A 355 20.94 -17.07 0.95
CA GLU A 355 21.07 -16.56 2.32
C GLU A 355 22.09 -15.42 2.42
N ILE A 356 23.00 -15.32 1.44
CA ILE A 356 24.13 -14.37 1.41
C ILE A 356 24.49 -14.00 -0.02
N THR A 357 25.03 -12.81 -0.21
CA THR A 357 25.68 -12.34 -1.45
C THR A 357 27.07 -11.80 -1.16
N THR A 358 27.99 -11.91 -2.12
CA THR A 358 29.32 -11.26 -2.10
C THR A 358 29.69 -10.83 -3.51
N VAL A 359 30.70 -9.97 -3.63
CA VAL A 359 31.22 -9.55 -4.95
C VAL A 359 31.78 -10.75 -5.75
N GLU A 360 32.44 -11.71 -5.07
CA GLU A 360 33.02 -12.89 -5.71
C GLU A 360 31.99 -13.96 -6.03
N ASN A 361 30.95 -14.08 -5.23
CA ASN A 361 29.85 -15.03 -5.40
C ASN A 361 28.52 -14.30 -5.24
N PRO A 362 28.02 -13.65 -6.31
CA PRO A 362 26.72 -12.99 -6.28
C PRO A 362 25.61 -13.94 -5.88
N GLY A 363 24.75 -13.47 -4.98
CA GLY A 363 23.57 -14.21 -4.52
C GLY A 363 22.41 -14.15 -5.51
N GLN A 364 21.22 -14.41 -5.00
CA GLN A 364 19.97 -14.28 -5.75
C GLN A 364 18.86 -13.72 -4.85
N PHE A 365 18.05 -12.87 -5.41
CA PHE A 365 16.75 -12.48 -4.88
C PHE A 365 15.86 -12.10 -6.07
N MET A 366 15.11 -13.07 -6.61
CA MET A 366 14.44 -12.93 -7.90
C MET A 366 13.03 -13.50 -7.85
N PHE A 367 12.05 -12.72 -8.27
CA PHE A 367 10.70 -13.21 -8.51
C PHE A 367 10.59 -13.86 -9.88
N LYS A 368 9.92 -15.02 -9.93
CA LYS A 368 9.47 -15.66 -11.17
C LYS A 368 7.97 -15.83 -11.16
N VAL A 369 7.33 -15.54 -12.30
CA VAL A 369 5.91 -15.82 -12.50
C VAL A 369 5.77 -16.69 -13.73
N ASN A 370 5.09 -17.82 -13.59
CA ASN A 370 4.93 -18.83 -14.65
C ASN A 370 6.27 -19.24 -15.30
N GLY A 371 7.33 -19.35 -14.44
CA GLY A 371 8.68 -19.71 -14.85
C GLY A 371 9.53 -18.58 -15.45
N VAL A 372 8.95 -17.39 -15.71
CA VAL A 372 9.66 -16.24 -16.30
C VAL A 372 10.20 -15.33 -15.20
N PRO A 373 11.51 -14.95 -15.23
CA PRO A 373 12.07 -13.94 -14.34
C PRO A 373 11.39 -12.58 -14.56
N ILE A 374 11.05 -11.89 -13.48
CA ILE A 374 10.42 -10.57 -13.51
C ILE A 374 11.38 -9.53 -12.98
N LEU A 375 11.72 -8.54 -13.81
CA LEU A 375 12.40 -7.34 -13.32
C LEU A 375 11.37 -6.49 -12.57
N VAL A 376 11.56 -6.34 -11.25
CA VAL A 376 10.63 -5.61 -10.39
C VAL A 376 10.87 -4.11 -10.54
N LYS A 377 9.80 -3.40 -10.88
CA LYS A 377 9.72 -1.93 -10.94
C LYS A 377 8.51 -1.52 -10.12
N GLY A 378 8.71 -1.12 -8.90
CA GLY A 378 7.62 -0.89 -7.98
C GLY A 378 7.90 0.14 -6.91
N SER A 379 6.93 0.33 -6.05
CA SER A 379 7.04 1.24 -4.93
C SER A 379 6.45 0.65 -3.66
N ASN A 380 6.94 1.12 -2.53
CA ASN A 380 6.32 0.85 -1.25
C ASN A 380 4.94 1.52 -1.16
N TRP A 381 4.00 0.83 -0.55
CA TRP A 381 2.69 1.33 -0.18
C TRP A 381 2.71 1.72 1.29
N VAL A 382 2.50 2.99 1.55
CA VAL A 382 2.19 3.51 2.88
C VAL A 382 0.68 3.72 2.99
N PRO A 383 0.08 3.77 4.19
CA PRO A 383 -1.34 4.00 4.35
C PRO A 383 -1.85 5.20 3.54
N ALA A 384 -3.01 5.06 2.92
CA ALA A 384 -3.56 6.06 2.01
C ALA A 384 -3.96 7.37 2.72
N ASP A 385 -4.26 7.30 4.02
CA ASP A 385 -4.58 8.44 4.89
C ASP A 385 -4.12 8.16 6.32
N ALA A 386 -3.80 9.21 7.07
CA ALA A 386 -3.49 9.10 8.49
C ALA A 386 -4.74 8.71 9.34
N PHE A 387 -5.94 8.88 8.78
CA PHE A 387 -7.21 8.43 9.33
C PHE A 387 -7.79 7.33 8.43
N HIS A 388 -7.63 6.08 8.83
CA HIS A 388 -7.88 4.87 8.01
C HIS A 388 -9.34 4.69 7.54
N SER A 389 -10.30 5.31 8.21
CA SER A 389 -11.69 5.32 7.75
C SER A 389 -11.87 6.01 6.37
N ARG A 390 -10.84 6.71 5.87
CA ARG A 390 -10.83 7.38 4.56
C ARG A 390 -10.04 6.61 3.48
N ASP A 391 -9.29 5.57 3.83
CA ASP A 391 -8.40 4.84 2.92
C ASP A 391 -9.12 4.31 1.67
N ALA A 392 -10.23 3.59 1.86
CA ALA A 392 -10.98 2.98 0.77
C ALA A 392 -11.44 4.00 -0.30
N GLY A 393 -11.73 5.24 0.11
CA GLY A 393 -12.10 6.32 -0.81
C GLY A 393 -10.95 6.86 -1.67
N ARG A 394 -9.71 6.43 -1.40
CA ARG A 394 -8.50 6.89 -2.10
C ARG A 394 -7.87 5.83 -3.00
N TYR A 395 -8.15 4.52 -2.79
CA TYR A 395 -7.47 3.41 -3.49
C TYR A 395 -7.47 3.55 -5.01
N GLU A 396 -8.63 3.75 -5.64
CA GLU A 396 -8.73 3.84 -7.11
C GLU A 396 -7.82 4.93 -7.69
N LYS A 397 -7.78 6.11 -7.04
CA LYS A 397 -6.96 7.23 -7.51
C LYS A 397 -5.48 6.98 -7.30
N ILE A 398 -5.08 6.42 -6.14
CA ILE A 398 -3.67 6.17 -5.84
C ILE A 398 -3.16 5.02 -6.71
N LEU A 399 -3.89 3.92 -6.83
CA LEU A 399 -3.48 2.77 -7.66
C LEU A 399 -3.45 3.11 -9.14
N ALA A 400 -4.29 4.05 -9.61
CA ALA A 400 -4.18 4.59 -10.97
C ALA A 400 -2.82 5.28 -11.22
N LEU A 401 -2.20 5.90 -10.20
CA LEU A 401 -0.85 6.45 -10.32
C LEU A 401 0.20 5.33 -10.52
N PHE A 402 0.09 4.21 -9.80
CA PHE A 402 0.96 3.05 -10.01
C PHE A 402 0.84 2.48 -11.42
N VAL A 403 -0.38 2.43 -11.95
CA VAL A 403 -0.66 2.00 -13.33
C VAL A 403 -0.02 2.96 -14.35
N ASP A 404 -0.18 4.27 -14.19
CA ASP A 404 0.40 5.29 -15.07
C ASP A 404 1.94 5.30 -15.00
N LEU A 405 2.51 5.07 -13.80
CA LEU A 405 3.94 4.90 -13.57
C LEU A 405 4.51 3.58 -14.11
N LYS A 406 3.71 2.69 -14.70
CA LYS A 406 4.12 1.36 -15.20
C LYS A 406 4.67 0.44 -14.11
N CYS A 407 4.31 0.65 -12.85
CA CYS A 407 4.69 -0.24 -11.76
C CYS A 407 4.08 -1.62 -11.95
N ASN A 408 4.87 -2.67 -11.73
CA ASN A 408 4.43 -4.06 -11.70
C ASN A 408 4.43 -4.65 -10.30
N PHE A 409 4.80 -3.85 -9.28
CA PHE A 409 5.01 -4.33 -7.92
C PHE A 409 4.64 -3.27 -6.87
N ILE A 410 4.08 -3.74 -5.77
CA ILE A 410 3.83 -2.98 -4.54
C ILE A 410 4.34 -3.78 -3.36
N ARG A 411 5.10 -3.16 -2.45
CA ARG A 411 5.33 -3.69 -1.10
C ARG A 411 4.42 -2.97 -0.13
N SER A 412 3.48 -3.69 0.48
CA SER A 412 2.63 -3.19 1.55
C SER A 412 3.42 -3.21 2.86
N TRP A 413 3.86 -2.04 3.29
CA TRP A 413 4.81 -1.85 4.37
C TRP A 413 4.26 -2.22 5.75
N GLY A 414 5.09 -2.86 6.59
CA GLY A 414 4.73 -3.43 7.89
C GLY A 414 4.38 -2.44 9.00
N GLY A 415 4.61 -1.14 8.82
CA GLY A 415 4.16 -0.11 9.77
C GLY A 415 2.72 0.36 9.55
N GLY A 416 2.06 -0.14 8.49
CA GLY A 416 0.70 0.24 8.07
C GLY A 416 -0.40 -0.69 8.56
N VAL A 417 -1.50 -0.72 7.79
CA VAL A 417 -2.65 -1.64 7.96
C VAL A 417 -2.60 -2.74 6.91
N TYR A 418 -3.37 -3.82 7.13
CA TYR A 418 -3.72 -4.72 6.03
C TYR A 418 -4.85 -4.11 5.23
N GLU A 419 -4.59 -3.85 3.94
CA GLU A 419 -5.59 -3.29 3.05
C GLU A 419 -6.75 -4.26 2.81
N ASP A 420 -7.88 -3.76 2.34
CA ASP A 420 -9.05 -4.61 2.11
C ASP A 420 -9.08 -5.20 0.70
N ASP A 421 -10.11 -6.04 0.44
CA ASP A 421 -10.29 -6.68 -0.86
C ASP A 421 -10.37 -5.68 -2.03
N ALA A 422 -10.83 -4.44 -1.79
CA ALA A 422 -10.91 -3.41 -2.84
C ALA A 422 -9.52 -3.06 -3.38
N PHE A 423 -8.52 -2.90 -2.49
CA PHE A 423 -7.13 -2.68 -2.87
C PHE A 423 -6.58 -3.85 -3.69
N PHE A 424 -6.72 -5.08 -3.17
CA PHE A 424 -6.20 -6.28 -3.83
C PHE A 424 -6.88 -6.55 -5.16
N ASN A 425 -8.20 -6.35 -5.26
CA ASN A 425 -8.95 -6.50 -6.51
C ASN A 425 -8.45 -5.53 -7.60
N ILE A 426 -8.01 -4.31 -7.23
CA ILE A 426 -7.40 -3.38 -8.18
C ILE A 426 -6.03 -3.90 -8.62
N CYS A 427 -5.22 -4.42 -7.71
CA CYS A 427 -3.92 -5.02 -8.03
C CYS A 427 -4.09 -6.26 -8.94
N ASP A 428 -5.03 -7.14 -8.62
CA ASP A 428 -5.34 -8.36 -9.40
C ASP A 428 -5.65 -8.05 -10.87
N ARG A 429 -6.58 -7.11 -11.12
CA ARG A 429 -7.00 -6.75 -12.49
C ARG A 429 -5.98 -5.94 -13.28
N ASN A 430 -5.01 -5.31 -12.61
CA ASN A 430 -3.97 -4.52 -13.26
C ASN A 430 -2.61 -5.21 -13.36
N GLY A 431 -2.49 -6.45 -12.90
CA GLY A 431 -1.24 -7.20 -12.92
C GLY A 431 -0.16 -6.60 -12.00
N ILE A 432 -0.54 -6.02 -10.87
CA ILE A 432 0.41 -5.47 -9.90
C ILE A 432 0.66 -6.52 -8.83
N MET A 433 1.88 -7.05 -8.79
CA MET A 433 2.29 -7.99 -7.75
C MET A 433 2.33 -7.29 -6.38
N VAL A 434 1.93 -7.98 -5.33
CA VAL A 434 1.95 -7.47 -3.95
C VAL A 434 2.84 -8.34 -3.07
N TRP A 435 3.79 -7.71 -2.42
CA TRP A 435 4.51 -8.21 -1.26
C TRP A 435 3.83 -7.64 -0.02
N GLN A 436 3.30 -8.49 0.84
CA GLN A 436 2.63 -8.07 2.07
C GLN A 436 3.51 -8.35 3.28
N ASP A 437 3.96 -7.29 3.97
CA ASP A 437 4.52 -7.42 5.31
C ASP A 437 3.40 -7.70 6.32
N PHE A 438 3.66 -8.50 7.36
CA PHE A 438 2.84 -8.45 8.54
C PHE A 438 3.01 -7.10 9.25
N ALA A 439 1.96 -6.62 9.93
CA ALA A 439 1.92 -5.27 10.51
C ALA A 439 2.79 -5.16 11.78
N LEU A 440 4.08 -5.33 11.60
CA LEU A 440 5.17 -5.30 12.59
C LEU A 440 6.33 -4.50 11.99
N ALA A 441 6.89 -3.54 12.74
CA ALA A 441 7.94 -2.66 12.21
C ALA A 441 8.90 -2.16 13.29
N ASN A 442 10.19 -2.17 12.97
CA ASN A 442 11.31 -1.49 13.62
C ASN A 442 11.34 -1.60 15.17
N ALA A 443 10.96 -2.75 15.73
CA ALA A 443 10.88 -2.92 17.18
C ALA A 443 11.22 -4.35 17.60
N VAL A 444 11.57 -4.54 18.87
CA VAL A 444 11.60 -5.84 19.52
C VAL A 444 10.29 -6.01 20.27
N TYR A 445 9.40 -6.84 19.71
CA TYR A 445 8.08 -7.09 20.27
C TYR A 445 8.12 -8.09 21.45
N PRO A 446 7.08 -8.13 22.31
CA PRO A 446 6.98 -9.11 23.37
C PRO A 446 7.00 -10.53 22.84
N MET A 447 7.69 -11.42 23.56
CA MET A 447 7.73 -12.87 23.27
C MET A 447 6.95 -13.68 24.32
N THR A 448 5.96 -13.04 24.97
CA THR A 448 5.06 -13.70 25.92
C THR A 448 3.99 -14.50 25.18
N ASP A 449 3.52 -15.59 25.78
CA ASP A 449 2.59 -16.52 25.12
C ASP A 449 1.28 -15.82 24.69
N ASP A 450 0.76 -14.90 25.52
CA ASP A 450 -0.44 -14.12 25.21
C ASP A 450 -0.25 -13.20 24.00
N PHE A 451 0.92 -12.57 23.86
CA PHE A 451 1.22 -11.72 22.69
C PHE A 451 1.47 -12.58 21.44
N LEU A 452 2.17 -13.69 21.56
CA LEU A 452 2.38 -14.64 20.45
C LEU A 452 1.05 -15.22 19.94
N ASP A 453 0.11 -15.51 20.84
CA ASP A 453 -1.23 -15.99 20.48
C ASP A 453 -2.07 -14.90 19.79
N LEU A 454 -1.95 -13.66 20.22
CA LEU A 454 -2.59 -12.52 19.56
C LEU A 454 -2.08 -12.37 18.12
N VAL A 455 -0.76 -12.40 17.91
CA VAL A 455 -0.17 -12.36 16.56
C VAL A 455 -0.57 -13.58 15.72
N ARG A 456 -0.68 -14.76 16.34
CA ARG A 456 -1.17 -15.96 15.62
C ARG A 456 -2.60 -15.80 15.13
N GLN A 457 -3.50 -15.24 15.95
CA GLN A 457 -4.88 -14.97 15.55
C GLN A 457 -4.94 -13.96 14.40
N GLU A 458 -4.17 -12.88 14.51
CA GLU A 458 -4.03 -11.89 13.46
C GLU A 458 -3.54 -12.52 12.15
N ALA A 459 -2.46 -13.29 12.21
CA ALA A 459 -1.89 -13.94 11.02
C ALA A 459 -2.88 -14.91 10.36
N VAL A 460 -3.63 -15.71 11.13
CA VAL A 460 -4.66 -16.61 10.58
C VAL A 460 -5.75 -15.82 9.86
N ALA A 461 -6.25 -14.75 10.47
CA ALA A 461 -7.29 -13.91 9.89
C ALA A 461 -6.83 -13.27 8.56
N VAL A 462 -5.64 -12.67 8.56
CA VAL A 462 -5.08 -11.96 7.40
C VAL A 462 -4.76 -12.91 6.26
N VAL A 463 -4.06 -14.03 6.55
CA VAL A 463 -3.68 -15.00 5.53
C VAL A 463 -4.94 -15.63 4.90
N SER A 464 -5.92 -16.04 5.71
CA SER A 464 -7.16 -16.64 5.21
C SER A 464 -7.97 -15.68 4.34
N LYS A 465 -7.96 -14.38 4.66
CA LYS A 465 -8.65 -13.34 3.91
C LYS A 465 -7.99 -13.07 2.56
N LEU A 466 -6.66 -12.98 2.50
CA LEU A 466 -5.94 -12.45 1.34
C LEU A 466 -5.38 -13.53 0.39
N ARG A 467 -5.27 -14.78 0.81
CA ARG A 467 -4.57 -15.86 0.09
C ARG A 467 -5.09 -16.19 -1.31
N ASN A 468 -6.34 -15.82 -1.64
CA ASN A 468 -6.90 -16.07 -2.98
C ASN A 468 -6.54 -15.01 -4.03
N HIS A 469 -5.97 -13.87 -3.63
CA HIS A 469 -5.57 -12.82 -4.57
C HIS A 469 -4.35 -13.23 -5.38
N PRO A 470 -4.44 -13.29 -6.74
CA PRO A 470 -3.29 -13.64 -7.59
C PRO A 470 -2.19 -12.55 -7.53
N ALA A 471 -2.52 -11.31 -7.25
CA ALA A 471 -1.55 -10.24 -7.06
C ALA A 471 -0.59 -10.53 -5.89
N LEU A 472 -1.05 -11.17 -4.82
CA LEU A 472 -0.22 -11.46 -3.66
C LEU A 472 0.82 -12.55 -3.99
N VAL A 473 2.12 -12.19 -4.00
CA VAL A 473 3.23 -13.07 -4.41
C VAL A 473 4.19 -13.42 -3.28
N LEU A 474 4.19 -12.65 -2.17
CA LEU A 474 5.10 -12.86 -1.05
C LEU A 474 4.45 -12.42 0.26
N TRP A 475 4.61 -13.23 1.29
CA TRP A 475 4.43 -12.85 2.67
C TRP A 475 5.77 -12.51 3.30
N ALA A 476 5.89 -11.38 4.02
CA ALA A 476 7.07 -11.06 4.82
C ALA A 476 6.70 -10.82 6.28
N GLY A 477 7.56 -11.29 7.18
CA GLY A 477 7.26 -11.31 8.61
C GLY A 477 7.16 -9.92 9.24
N ASP A 478 7.89 -8.94 8.67
CA ASP A 478 7.96 -7.60 9.26
C ASP A 478 8.76 -6.61 8.40
N ASN A 479 8.79 -5.35 8.85
CA ASN A 479 9.71 -4.31 8.38
C ASN A 479 10.84 -4.10 9.40
N GLU A 480 12.10 -4.34 9.00
CA GLU A 480 13.35 -3.98 9.71
C GLU A 480 13.51 -4.52 11.16
N ILE A 481 12.78 -5.57 11.54
CA ILE A 481 12.92 -6.10 12.90
C ILE A 481 14.26 -6.82 13.08
N ASP A 482 14.74 -7.53 12.08
CA ASP A 482 16.06 -8.16 12.16
C ASP A 482 17.17 -7.12 12.37
N ALA A 483 17.09 -5.98 11.67
CA ALA A 483 18.02 -4.86 11.86
C ALA A 483 17.87 -4.24 13.27
N ALA A 484 16.63 -4.13 13.78
CA ALA A 484 16.39 -3.66 15.15
C ALA A 484 17.02 -4.60 16.19
N TYR A 485 16.92 -5.91 16.03
CA TYR A 485 17.60 -6.88 16.90
C TYR A 485 19.11 -6.65 16.92
N LEU A 486 19.76 -6.59 15.73
CA LEU A 486 21.21 -6.36 15.64
C LEU A 486 21.64 -5.01 16.24
N PHE A 487 20.87 -3.95 15.99
CA PHE A 487 21.13 -2.62 16.55
C PHE A 487 21.21 -2.64 18.09
N HIS A 488 20.43 -3.52 18.73
CA HIS A 488 20.41 -3.70 20.18
C HIS A 488 21.34 -4.84 20.67
N GLY A 489 22.17 -5.40 19.79
CA GLY A 489 23.08 -6.51 20.14
C GLY A 489 22.36 -7.83 20.41
N LEU A 490 21.15 -8.00 19.88
CA LEU A 490 20.36 -9.22 20.00
C LEU A 490 20.47 -10.06 18.73
N ASP A 491 20.31 -11.39 18.88
CA ASP A 491 20.32 -12.29 17.73
C ASP A 491 18.90 -12.33 17.09
N PRO A 492 18.75 -12.00 15.80
CA PRO A 492 17.48 -12.09 15.08
C PRO A 492 16.84 -13.50 15.13
N ALA A 493 17.62 -14.55 15.30
CA ALA A 493 17.12 -15.91 15.43
C ALA A 493 16.18 -16.09 16.65
N HIS A 494 16.27 -15.23 17.65
CA HIS A 494 15.40 -15.25 18.83
C HIS A 494 14.02 -14.63 18.61
N ASN A 495 13.77 -13.99 17.47
CA ASN A 495 12.43 -13.49 17.14
C ASN A 495 11.48 -14.65 16.78
N LYS A 496 10.72 -15.12 17.80
CA LYS A 496 9.77 -16.22 17.63
C LYS A 496 8.59 -15.85 16.72
N ILE A 497 8.23 -14.57 16.61
CA ILE A 497 7.10 -14.12 15.81
C ILE A 497 7.32 -14.51 14.36
N ASN A 498 8.43 -14.05 13.77
CA ASN A 498 8.70 -14.23 12.35
C ASN A 498 9.47 -15.52 12.01
N ARG A 499 10.01 -16.26 13.02
CA ARG A 499 10.68 -17.55 12.82
C ARG A 499 9.84 -18.76 13.20
N GLN A 500 8.78 -18.58 13.99
CA GLN A 500 7.95 -19.70 14.48
C GLN A 500 6.46 -19.44 14.25
N VAL A 501 5.88 -18.37 14.81
CA VAL A 501 4.44 -18.12 14.80
C VAL A 501 3.88 -17.91 13.40
N ILE A 502 4.44 -16.94 12.66
CA ILE A 502 3.97 -16.60 11.32
C ILE A 502 4.24 -17.75 10.31
N PRO A 503 5.45 -18.33 10.24
CA PRO A 503 5.69 -19.47 9.35
C PRO A 503 4.77 -20.67 9.61
N GLU A 504 4.43 -20.95 10.88
CA GLU A 504 3.48 -22.00 11.23
C GLU A 504 2.09 -21.74 10.66
N VAL A 505 1.62 -20.50 10.75
CA VAL A 505 0.32 -20.08 10.17
C VAL A 505 0.36 -20.16 8.63
N ILE A 506 1.42 -19.67 7.99
CA ILE A 506 1.57 -19.75 6.53
C ILE A 506 1.60 -21.21 6.07
N PHE A 507 2.36 -22.07 6.75
CA PHE A 507 2.39 -23.49 6.42
C PHE A 507 0.99 -24.14 6.48
N ARG A 508 0.13 -23.72 7.40
CA ARG A 508 -1.24 -24.25 7.52
C ARG A 508 -2.24 -23.61 6.56
N CYS A 509 -2.14 -22.31 6.33
CA CYS A 509 -3.19 -21.54 5.65
C CYS A 509 -2.86 -21.18 4.19
N ASP A 510 -1.56 -21.07 3.81
CA ASP A 510 -1.10 -20.70 2.46
C ASP A 510 0.29 -21.30 2.16
N PRO A 511 0.43 -22.65 2.18
CA PRO A 511 1.74 -23.36 2.20
C PRO A 511 2.53 -23.22 0.88
N TYR A 512 1.93 -22.75 -0.17
CA TYR A 512 2.55 -22.69 -1.50
C TYR A 512 3.05 -21.29 -1.89
N ARG A 513 2.80 -20.28 -1.06
CA ARG A 513 3.31 -18.93 -1.29
C ARG A 513 4.63 -18.72 -0.56
N PRO A 514 5.62 -18.06 -1.18
CA PRO A 514 6.88 -17.74 -0.53
C PRO A 514 6.68 -16.94 0.76
N TYR A 515 7.57 -17.16 1.72
CA TYR A 515 7.67 -16.41 2.95
C TYR A 515 9.10 -15.90 3.17
N LEU A 516 9.24 -14.62 3.54
CA LEU A 516 10.48 -13.97 3.94
C LEU A 516 10.38 -13.57 5.42
N PRO A 517 11.30 -14.00 6.32
CA PRO A 517 11.13 -13.75 7.76
C PRO A 517 11.14 -12.28 8.17
N SER A 518 11.95 -11.45 7.52
CA SER A 518 12.06 -10.00 7.75
C SER A 518 12.43 -9.29 6.45
N SER A 519 12.24 -8.01 6.33
CA SER A 519 12.74 -7.19 5.24
C SER A 519 13.50 -5.98 5.80
N PRO A 520 14.85 -5.90 5.66
CA PRO A 520 15.73 -6.95 5.11
C PRO A 520 15.85 -8.18 6.01
N TYR A 521 16.04 -9.33 5.39
CA TYR A 521 16.26 -10.58 6.12
C TYR A 521 17.74 -10.77 6.45
N ILE A 522 18.04 -10.89 7.73
CA ILE A 522 19.38 -11.19 8.21
C ILE A 522 19.50 -12.70 8.47
N SER A 523 20.13 -13.39 7.53
CA SER A 523 20.36 -14.82 7.64
C SER A 523 21.38 -15.13 8.76
N PRO A 524 21.40 -16.37 9.30
CA PRO A 524 22.43 -16.78 10.25
C PRO A 524 23.85 -16.57 9.75
N GLU A 525 24.09 -16.70 8.45
CA GLU A 525 25.41 -16.48 7.83
C GLU A 525 25.80 -14.99 7.84
N VAL A 526 24.87 -14.10 7.50
CA VAL A 526 25.07 -12.65 7.56
C VAL A 526 25.29 -12.20 9.01
N ALA A 527 24.46 -12.68 9.94
CA ALA A 527 24.59 -12.37 11.37
C ALA A 527 25.95 -12.80 11.94
N ALA A 528 26.42 -14.00 11.58
CA ALA A 528 27.73 -14.54 12.03
C ALA A 528 28.90 -13.72 11.51
N LYS A 529 28.81 -13.12 10.32
CA LYS A 529 29.84 -12.25 9.74
C LYS A 529 29.78 -10.81 10.23
N GLY A 530 28.61 -10.37 10.75
CA GLY A 530 28.37 -9.01 11.25
C GLY A 530 28.41 -7.93 10.16
N ASP A 531 28.24 -8.30 8.89
CA ASP A 531 28.27 -7.38 7.75
C ASP A 531 26.96 -7.43 6.96
N GLN A 532 26.11 -6.42 7.15
CA GLN A 532 24.80 -6.32 6.49
C GLN A 532 24.89 -6.10 4.97
N ARG A 533 26.03 -5.66 4.43
CA ARG A 533 26.25 -5.54 2.97
C ARG A 533 26.22 -6.89 2.25
N LEU A 534 26.22 -7.99 3.01
CA LEU A 534 26.14 -9.35 2.49
C LEU A 534 24.70 -9.86 2.32
N MET A 535 23.69 -9.02 2.56
CA MET A 535 22.29 -9.38 2.32
C MET A 535 21.95 -9.33 0.82
N PRO A 536 21.26 -10.34 0.27
CA PRO A 536 20.77 -10.32 -1.13
C PRO A 536 19.66 -9.30 -1.38
N GLU A 537 18.97 -8.87 -0.33
CA GLU A 537 17.91 -7.85 -0.35
C GLU A 537 18.22 -6.81 0.72
N GLU A 538 18.08 -5.51 0.38
CA GLU A 538 18.45 -4.43 1.28
C GLU A 538 17.52 -3.21 1.21
N HIS A 539 17.55 -2.39 2.27
CA HIS A 539 17.04 -1.03 2.31
C HIS A 539 18.19 -0.04 2.06
N LEU A 540 18.23 0.55 0.87
CA LEU A 540 19.35 1.38 0.39
C LEU A 540 19.10 2.86 0.73
N TRP A 541 19.12 3.21 2.03
CA TRP A 541 18.84 4.58 2.45
C TRP A 541 20.07 5.50 2.41
N GLY A 542 21.20 5.07 2.89
CA GLY A 542 22.48 5.74 2.88
C GLY A 542 22.51 7.18 3.41
N PRO A 543 23.60 7.92 3.12
CA PRO A 543 23.80 9.28 3.58
C PRO A 543 22.87 10.28 2.88
N ARG A 544 22.21 9.89 1.77
CA ARG A 544 21.38 10.74 0.91
C ARG A 544 22.09 12.05 0.51
N ASP A 545 23.37 11.92 0.20
CA ASP A 545 24.22 12.95 -0.37
C ASP A 545 24.10 12.96 -1.91
N TYR A 546 25.20 12.76 -2.63
CA TYR A 546 25.18 12.63 -4.08
C TYR A 546 24.73 11.22 -4.49
N PHE A 547 23.61 11.13 -5.23
CA PHE A 547 22.99 9.86 -5.63
C PHE A 547 23.84 8.98 -6.56
N LYS A 548 24.93 9.51 -7.15
CA LYS A 548 25.93 8.73 -7.90
C LYS A 548 27.19 8.45 -7.10
N SER A 549 27.19 8.63 -5.77
CA SER A 549 28.31 8.26 -4.91
C SER A 549 28.51 6.75 -4.87
N THR A 550 29.70 6.30 -4.42
CA THR A 550 30.06 4.88 -4.33
C THR A 550 29.09 4.09 -3.45
N TYR A 551 28.47 4.74 -2.45
CA TYR A 551 27.46 4.10 -1.62
C TYR A 551 26.32 3.50 -2.46
N TYR A 552 25.80 4.26 -3.43
CA TYR A 552 24.70 3.80 -4.29
C TYR A 552 25.19 2.98 -5.49
N THR A 553 26.39 3.27 -6.02
CA THR A 553 26.87 2.61 -7.23
C THR A 553 27.59 1.30 -7.00
N GLU A 554 28.05 1.01 -5.77
CA GLU A 554 28.83 -0.19 -5.42
C GLU A 554 28.11 -1.12 -4.44
N HIS A 555 26.80 -0.92 -4.19
CA HIS A 555 26.02 -1.87 -3.39
C HIS A 555 25.99 -3.26 -4.05
N THR A 556 25.94 -4.30 -3.23
CA THR A 556 26.04 -5.69 -3.69
C THR A 556 24.72 -6.44 -3.75
N ALA A 557 23.68 -5.92 -3.08
CA ALA A 557 22.39 -6.59 -3.04
C ALA A 557 21.76 -6.72 -4.45
N GLU A 558 21.16 -7.87 -4.71
CA GLU A 558 20.43 -8.16 -5.95
C GLU A 558 19.08 -7.48 -6.02
N PHE A 559 18.48 -7.15 -4.87
CA PHE A 559 17.17 -6.54 -4.78
C PHE A 559 17.15 -5.39 -3.76
N VAL A 560 16.66 -4.24 -4.17
CA VAL A 560 16.50 -3.10 -3.28
C VAL A 560 15.00 -2.93 -2.99
N SER A 561 14.59 -3.22 -1.76
CA SER A 561 13.19 -3.17 -1.32
C SER A 561 12.77 -1.83 -0.75
N GLU A 562 13.74 -0.96 -0.42
CA GLU A 562 13.53 0.45 -0.10
C GLU A 562 14.69 1.32 -0.58
N ALA A 563 14.37 2.43 -1.22
CA ALA A 563 15.27 3.54 -1.51
C ALA A 563 14.46 4.79 -1.83
N GLY A 564 14.91 5.96 -1.41
CA GLY A 564 14.16 7.19 -1.65
C GLY A 564 15.01 8.44 -1.55
N TYR A 565 14.45 9.56 -2.05
CA TYR A 565 15.03 10.89 -2.00
C TYR A 565 13.95 11.93 -1.71
N HIS A 566 14.25 12.93 -0.86
CA HIS A 566 13.29 13.95 -0.50
C HIS A 566 13.06 14.96 -1.64
N GLY A 567 11.78 15.36 -1.78
CA GLY A 567 11.35 16.42 -2.68
C GLY A 567 10.25 17.27 -2.05
N CYS A 568 10.41 18.58 -2.07
CA CYS A 568 9.41 19.50 -1.51
C CYS A 568 8.11 19.46 -2.33
N PRO A 569 6.90 19.47 -1.70
CA PRO A 569 5.65 19.70 -2.41
C PRO A 569 5.65 21.06 -3.14
N SER A 570 4.70 21.25 -4.05
CA SER A 570 4.54 22.55 -4.73
C SER A 570 4.15 23.67 -3.75
N LEU A 571 4.44 24.92 -4.10
CA LEU A 571 4.07 26.08 -3.28
C LEU A 571 2.55 26.14 -3.03
N SER A 572 1.76 25.79 -4.06
CA SER A 572 0.30 25.73 -3.93
C SER A 572 -0.17 24.67 -2.94
N SER A 573 0.55 23.55 -2.84
CA SER A 573 0.28 22.50 -1.84
C SER A 573 0.71 22.93 -0.44
N LEU A 574 1.91 23.51 -0.29
CA LEU A 574 2.41 24.00 0.99
C LEU A 574 1.42 24.99 1.64
N LYS A 575 0.87 25.93 0.87
CA LYS A 575 -0.14 26.91 1.34
C LYS A 575 -1.45 26.27 1.82
N ARG A 576 -1.69 25.00 1.54
CA ARG A 576 -2.88 24.30 2.02
C ARG A 576 -2.73 23.74 3.42
N PHE A 577 -1.50 23.61 3.92
CA PHE A 577 -1.25 23.01 5.23
C PHE A 577 -0.23 23.76 6.08
N ILE A 578 0.51 24.72 5.54
CA ILE A 578 1.39 25.62 6.28
C ILE A 578 0.79 27.02 6.23
N ASP A 579 0.70 27.69 7.39
CA ASP A 579 0.24 29.08 7.50
C ASP A 579 1.17 30.02 6.74
N GLU A 580 0.63 31.08 6.11
CA GLU A 580 1.40 32.00 5.27
C GLU A 580 2.60 32.63 6.01
N GLN A 581 2.50 32.87 7.32
CA GLN A 581 3.56 33.41 8.15
C GLN A 581 4.69 32.41 8.41
N HIS A 582 4.42 31.11 8.22
CA HIS A 582 5.33 29.99 8.43
C HIS A 582 5.89 29.40 7.13
N LEU A 583 5.51 29.95 5.95
CA LEU A 583 5.91 29.36 4.67
C LEU A 583 7.43 29.38 4.43
N TRP A 584 8.12 30.42 4.87
CA TRP A 584 9.57 30.56 4.65
C TRP A 584 10.20 31.57 5.62
N PRO A 585 11.42 31.34 6.14
CA PRO A 585 12.27 30.15 5.88
C PRO A 585 11.82 28.90 6.64
N ALA A 586 12.13 27.73 6.10
CA ALA A 586 11.78 26.43 6.67
C ALA A 586 12.55 26.09 7.95
N THR A 587 13.73 26.67 8.14
CA THR A 587 14.68 26.30 9.20
C THR A 587 14.11 26.57 10.59
N ASN A 588 13.97 25.49 11.40
CA ASN A 588 13.42 25.51 12.75
C ASN A 588 11.97 26.02 12.87
N ASP A 589 11.23 26.13 11.77
CA ASP A 589 9.82 26.48 11.81
C ASP A 589 9.00 25.30 12.36
N PRO A 590 8.11 25.50 13.35
CA PRO A 590 7.39 24.40 14.00
C PRO A 590 6.44 23.67 13.06
N GLN A 591 5.82 24.36 12.09
CA GLN A 591 4.92 23.71 11.12
C GLN A 591 5.71 22.90 10.10
N TRP A 592 6.86 23.37 9.62
CA TRP A 592 7.76 22.59 8.79
C TRP A 592 8.28 21.36 9.52
N VAL A 593 8.68 21.48 10.80
CA VAL A 593 9.14 20.34 11.61
C VAL A 593 8.02 19.30 11.75
N LEU A 594 6.81 19.72 12.08
CA LEU A 594 5.66 18.83 12.21
C LEU A 594 5.36 18.11 10.89
N HIS A 595 5.28 18.87 9.78
CA HIS A 595 4.95 18.35 8.46
C HIS A 595 6.12 17.69 7.72
N SER A 596 7.29 17.63 8.30
CA SER A 596 8.39 16.76 7.88
C SER A 596 8.45 15.47 8.71
N THR A 597 7.52 15.28 9.66
CA THR A 597 7.53 14.19 10.64
C THR A 597 8.85 14.08 11.41
N ASP A 598 9.54 15.21 11.55
CA ASP A 598 10.77 15.31 12.32
C ASP A 598 10.49 15.21 13.82
N TRP A 599 11.48 14.75 14.55
CA TRP A 599 11.42 14.73 16.01
C TRP A 599 11.49 16.15 16.57
N VAL A 600 10.73 16.40 17.61
CA VAL A 600 10.76 17.68 18.30
C VAL A 600 12.21 18.03 18.71
N GLY A 601 12.68 19.19 18.25
CA GLY A 601 14.04 19.68 18.52
C GLY A 601 15.15 19.13 17.61
N ASN A 602 14.82 18.24 16.66
CA ASN A 602 15.79 17.76 15.66
C ASN A 602 15.23 17.76 14.24
N PRO A 603 15.28 18.90 13.51
CA PRO A 603 14.76 19.02 12.15
C PRO A 603 15.69 18.30 11.13
N TYR A 604 15.86 16.99 11.27
CA TYR A 604 16.77 16.18 10.47
C TYR A 604 16.39 16.18 8.98
N ARG A 605 15.10 16.01 8.67
CA ARG A 605 14.63 15.87 7.29
C ARG A 605 14.67 17.17 6.51
N ILE A 606 14.37 18.29 7.16
CA ILE A 606 14.50 19.62 6.55
C ILE A 606 15.98 19.89 6.22
N LYS A 607 16.90 19.54 7.13
CA LYS A 607 18.34 19.65 6.88
C LYS A 607 18.78 18.72 5.75
N LEU A 608 18.30 17.48 5.74
CA LEU A 608 18.58 16.50 4.68
C LEU A 608 18.16 17.03 3.30
N LEU A 609 16.95 17.57 3.20
CA LEU A 609 16.44 18.18 1.96
C LEU A 609 17.34 19.34 1.50
N ALA A 610 17.74 20.23 2.43
CA ALA A 610 18.64 21.33 2.12
C ALA A 610 20.04 20.84 1.70
N ASN A 611 20.57 19.79 2.35
CA ASN A 611 21.86 19.18 1.99
C ASN A 611 21.83 18.56 0.59
N GLN A 612 20.74 17.87 0.22
CA GLN A 612 20.58 17.32 -1.14
C GLN A 612 20.60 18.40 -2.20
N VAL A 613 19.96 19.55 -1.94
CA VAL A 613 19.98 20.72 -2.82
C VAL A 613 21.38 21.34 -2.88
N GLN A 614 22.05 21.52 -1.73
CA GLN A 614 23.41 22.01 -1.63
C GLN A 614 24.39 21.14 -2.40
N GLU A 615 24.27 19.81 -2.27
CA GLU A 615 25.14 18.86 -2.96
C GLU A 615 25.00 18.96 -4.48
N LEU A 616 23.76 19.02 -4.98
CA LEU A 616 23.52 19.05 -6.42
C LEU A 616 23.85 20.39 -7.07
N PHE A 617 23.58 21.53 -6.39
CA PHE A 617 23.65 22.88 -6.94
C PHE A 617 24.76 23.76 -6.33
N GLY A 618 25.46 23.32 -5.28
CA GLY A 618 26.48 24.07 -4.58
C GLY A 618 25.96 25.21 -3.72
N MET A 619 24.63 25.36 -3.61
CA MET A 619 23.96 26.39 -2.82
C MET A 619 22.55 25.98 -2.44
N VAL A 620 22.03 26.52 -1.34
CA VAL A 620 20.62 26.47 -0.99
C VAL A 620 19.97 27.78 -1.43
N PRO A 621 18.96 27.77 -2.34
CA PRO A 621 18.31 29.00 -2.80
C PRO A 621 17.63 29.78 -1.69
N GLU A 622 17.69 31.12 -1.75
CA GLU A 622 17.03 32.01 -0.79
C GLU A 622 15.52 32.14 -1.00
N LYS A 623 15.06 31.99 -2.28
CA LYS A 623 13.64 32.07 -2.63
C LYS A 623 12.99 30.70 -2.53
N ILE A 624 11.82 30.64 -1.93
CA ILE A 624 11.08 29.39 -1.74
C ILE A 624 10.79 28.67 -3.06
N GLU A 625 10.43 29.41 -4.13
CA GLU A 625 10.12 28.81 -5.43
C GLU A 625 11.35 28.12 -6.04
N ASP A 626 12.52 28.74 -5.90
CA ASP A 626 13.78 28.18 -6.39
C ASP A 626 14.24 27.00 -5.53
N PHE A 627 14.00 27.05 -4.21
CA PHE A 627 14.27 25.94 -3.31
C PHE A 627 13.38 24.72 -3.62
N ILE A 628 12.07 24.93 -3.80
CA ILE A 628 11.13 23.87 -4.17
C ILE A 628 11.57 23.21 -5.48
N LEU A 629 11.85 24.01 -6.53
CA LEU A 629 12.30 23.48 -7.81
C LEU A 629 13.61 22.70 -7.67
N ALA A 630 14.61 23.24 -6.98
CA ALA A 630 15.90 22.60 -6.79
C ALA A 630 15.77 21.26 -6.05
N SER A 631 14.90 21.20 -5.02
CA SER A 631 14.64 19.96 -4.29
C SER A 631 13.93 18.91 -5.14
N GLN A 632 12.94 19.31 -5.97
CA GLN A 632 12.26 18.41 -6.88
C GLN A 632 13.18 17.90 -7.99
N VAL A 633 14.13 18.70 -8.46
CA VAL A 633 15.15 18.28 -9.42
C VAL A 633 16.08 17.24 -8.77
N SER A 634 16.55 17.51 -7.55
CA SER A 634 17.41 16.55 -6.82
C SER A 634 16.70 15.21 -6.64
N GLN A 635 15.44 15.21 -6.21
CA GLN A 635 14.64 14.00 -6.08
C GLN A 635 14.47 13.29 -7.43
N ALA A 636 14.11 14.01 -8.48
CA ALA A 636 13.79 13.44 -9.79
C ALA A 636 15.00 12.77 -10.45
N GLU A 637 16.16 13.43 -10.43
CA GLU A 637 17.40 12.87 -10.98
C GLU A 637 17.87 11.66 -10.18
N ALA A 638 17.79 11.72 -8.86
CA ALA A 638 18.15 10.60 -7.99
C ALA A 638 17.26 9.37 -8.23
N MET A 639 15.95 9.53 -8.22
CA MET A 639 15.01 8.42 -8.42
C MET A 639 15.13 7.81 -9.81
N LYS A 640 15.30 8.65 -10.83
CA LYS A 640 15.58 8.20 -12.20
C LYS A 640 16.86 7.40 -12.27
N PHE A 641 17.94 7.90 -11.67
CA PHE A 641 19.24 7.22 -11.65
C PHE A 641 19.18 5.84 -10.99
N LEU A 642 18.54 5.72 -9.83
CA LEU A 642 18.42 4.44 -9.11
C LEU A 642 17.66 3.39 -9.95
N LEU A 643 16.59 3.80 -10.64
CA LEU A 643 15.84 2.92 -11.54
C LEU A 643 16.65 2.49 -12.75
N GLU A 644 17.37 3.42 -13.41
CA GLU A 644 18.19 3.09 -14.56
C GLU A 644 19.38 2.20 -14.17
N MET A 645 20.03 2.46 -13.03
CA MET A 645 21.11 1.63 -12.51
C MET A 645 20.65 0.17 -12.28
N THR A 646 19.48 -0.01 -11.68
CA THR A 646 18.87 -1.34 -11.48
C THR A 646 18.64 -2.04 -12.82
N ARG A 647 18.10 -1.34 -13.81
CA ARG A 647 17.82 -1.87 -15.16
C ARG A 647 19.11 -2.20 -15.94
N LEU A 648 20.13 -1.32 -15.87
CA LEU A 648 21.41 -1.51 -16.51
C LEU A 648 22.18 -2.75 -15.99
N ARG A 649 21.92 -3.11 -14.72
CA ARG A 649 22.52 -4.27 -14.04
C ARG A 649 21.70 -5.56 -14.12
N LYS A 650 20.66 -5.60 -14.95
CA LYS A 650 19.81 -6.78 -15.16
C LYS A 650 20.72 -8.00 -15.49
N TRP A 651 20.63 -9.01 -14.84
CA TRP A 651 20.04 -9.77 -13.79
C TRP A 651 20.93 -9.89 -12.52
N ASN A 652 22.01 -9.11 -12.44
CA ASN A 652 22.74 -8.93 -11.18
C ASN A 652 21.89 -8.08 -10.20
N SER A 653 21.10 -7.16 -10.75
CA SER A 653 20.02 -6.50 -10.03
C SER A 653 18.67 -6.94 -10.61
N THR A 654 17.72 -7.32 -9.74
CA THR A 654 16.47 -7.96 -10.13
C THR A 654 15.24 -7.10 -9.80
N GLY A 655 15.44 -5.99 -9.08
CA GLY A 655 14.36 -5.07 -8.80
C GLY A 655 14.70 -3.93 -7.86
N LEU A 656 13.86 -2.90 -7.98
CA LEU A 656 13.82 -1.76 -7.08
C LEU A 656 12.37 -1.46 -6.69
N VAL A 657 12.09 -1.47 -5.39
CA VAL A 657 10.82 -1.03 -4.79
C VAL A 657 11.10 0.25 -4.02
N TRP A 658 10.94 1.37 -4.72
CA TRP A 658 11.32 2.67 -4.17
C TRP A 658 10.28 3.23 -3.19
N TRP A 659 10.68 4.18 -2.36
CA TRP A 659 9.89 4.87 -1.37
C TRP A 659 9.57 6.29 -1.86
N ASN A 660 8.33 6.71 -2.03
CA ASN A 660 7.06 6.04 -2.24
C ASN A 660 6.20 6.87 -3.21
N VAL A 661 5.05 6.34 -3.69
CA VAL A 661 4.25 7.06 -4.68
C VAL A 661 3.57 8.29 -4.08
N MET A 662 2.90 8.14 -2.94
CA MET A 662 2.02 9.19 -2.43
C MET A 662 2.05 9.29 -0.91
N ASP A 663 1.89 10.52 -0.42
CA ASP A 663 1.75 10.81 1.01
C ASP A 663 0.36 10.44 1.56
N GLY A 664 0.34 9.89 2.78
CA GLY A 664 -0.89 9.61 3.54
C GLY A 664 -1.43 10.81 4.33
N TRP A 665 -0.70 11.91 4.35
CA TRP A 665 -1.09 13.20 4.92
C TRP A 665 -0.27 14.32 4.28
N PRO A 666 -0.63 15.62 4.45
CA PRO A 666 0.17 16.71 3.91
C PRO A 666 1.53 16.82 4.58
N GLN A 667 2.62 16.56 3.84
CA GLN A 667 3.98 16.56 4.39
C GLN A 667 5.06 16.89 3.35
N ILE A 668 6.28 17.10 3.86
CA ILE A 668 7.52 17.22 3.09
C ILE A 668 8.26 15.88 3.20
N SER A 669 8.37 15.12 2.10
CA SER A 669 8.74 13.70 2.14
C SER A 669 9.44 13.20 0.87
N ASP A 670 9.73 11.89 0.87
CA ASP A 670 10.20 11.14 -0.30
C ASP A 670 9.11 10.90 -1.37
N ALA A 671 7.82 11.03 -1.03
CA ALA A 671 6.73 10.78 -1.97
C ALA A 671 6.84 11.64 -3.24
N ILE A 672 6.55 11.04 -4.40
CA ILE A 672 6.61 11.73 -5.70
C ILE A 672 5.27 12.38 -6.12
N VAL A 673 4.23 12.11 -5.36
CA VAL A 673 2.92 12.77 -5.44
C VAL A 673 2.53 13.17 -4.03
N ASP A 674 2.14 14.43 -3.83
CA ASP A 674 1.73 14.90 -2.52
C ASP A 674 0.32 14.42 -2.11
N TYR A 675 -0.06 14.62 -0.87
CA TYR A 675 -1.36 14.21 -0.32
C TYR A 675 -2.57 14.72 -1.15
N TYR A 676 -2.42 15.85 -1.83
CA TYR A 676 -3.46 16.50 -2.65
C TYR A 676 -3.46 16.04 -4.10
N PHE A 677 -2.70 14.99 -4.44
CA PHE A 677 -2.53 14.44 -5.79
C PHE A 677 -1.76 15.34 -6.77
N ASN A 678 -0.99 16.32 -6.28
CA ASN A 678 -0.10 17.08 -7.14
C ASN A 678 1.20 16.30 -7.39
N LYS A 679 1.52 16.10 -8.65
CA LYS A 679 2.71 15.36 -9.11
C LYS A 679 3.96 16.23 -8.98
N LYS A 680 5.00 15.72 -8.29
CA LYS A 680 6.33 16.35 -8.28
C LYS A 680 7.11 15.97 -9.56
N LEU A 681 8.23 16.63 -9.84
CA LEU A 681 9.03 16.36 -11.04
C LEU A 681 9.44 14.89 -11.20
N ALA A 682 9.77 14.23 -10.11
CA ALA A 682 10.16 12.82 -10.08
C ALA A 682 9.10 11.88 -10.68
N TYR A 683 7.81 12.21 -10.57
CA TYR A 683 6.74 11.44 -11.19
C TYR A 683 6.93 11.29 -12.71
N TYR A 684 7.24 12.36 -13.40
CA TYR A 684 7.41 12.38 -14.85
C TYR A 684 8.67 11.65 -15.30
N TYR A 685 9.76 11.77 -14.52
CA TYR A 685 11.03 11.10 -14.85
C TYR A 685 10.90 9.58 -14.64
N ILE A 686 10.32 9.13 -13.51
CA ILE A 686 10.07 7.72 -13.21
C ILE A 686 9.15 7.12 -14.28
N ARG A 687 8.08 7.79 -14.67
CA ARG A 687 7.13 7.29 -15.67
C ARG A 687 7.82 6.94 -16.99
N ARG A 688 8.79 7.76 -17.43
CA ARG A 688 9.57 7.52 -18.66
C ARG A 688 10.52 6.35 -18.52
N VAL A 689 11.27 6.27 -17.43
CA VAL A 689 12.29 5.22 -17.27
C VAL A 689 11.72 3.86 -16.85
N GLN A 690 10.44 3.78 -16.51
CA GLN A 690 9.74 2.51 -16.23
C GLN A 690 9.01 1.93 -17.45
N GLU A 691 9.09 2.54 -18.64
CA GLU A 691 8.60 1.94 -19.87
C GLU A 691 9.25 0.56 -20.10
N PRO A 692 8.51 -0.44 -20.61
CA PRO A 692 9.06 -1.79 -20.83
C PRO A 692 10.33 -1.76 -21.70
N ILE A 693 10.31 -1.01 -22.80
CA ILE A 693 11.50 -0.78 -23.62
C ILE A 693 12.07 0.60 -23.29
N CYS A 694 13.33 0.65 -22.88
CA CYS A 694 13.95 1.92 -22.49
C CYS A 694 15.40 2.02 -23.00
N VAL A 695 15.73 3.17 -23.58
CA VAL A 695 17.10 3.53 -23.93
C VAL A 695 17.71 4.33 -22.79
N MET A 696 18.81 3.82 -22.25
CA MET A 696 19.52 4.35 -21.07
C MET A 696 20.98 4.62 -21.39
N VAL A 697 21.56 5.60 -20.69
CA VAL A 697 22.99 5.92 -20.74
C VAL A 697 23.61 5.55 -19.40
N ASP A 698 24.64 4.70 -19.44
CA ASP A 698 25.37 4.25 -18.26
C ASP A 698 26.40 5.29 -17.80
N GLU A 699 26.80 5.21 -16.53
CA GLU A 699 27.84 6.09 -15.99
C GLU A 699 29.18 5.91 -16.71
N PRO A 700 30.01 6.99 -16.78
CA PRO A 700 31.26 6.97 -17.50
C PRO A 700 32.26 5.91 -16.96
N LYS A 701 32.72 5.08 -17.89
CA LYS A 701 33.85 4.18 -17.65
C LYS A 701 34.83 4.30 -18.80
N ASP A 702 36.14 4.43 -18.50
CA ASP A 702 37.17 4.58 -19.50
C ASP A 702 36.87 5.68 -20.53
N TRP A 703 36.45 6.85 -20.07
CA TRP A 703 36.07 8.03 -20.86
C TRP A 703 34.91 7.84 -21.83
N HIS A 704 34.06 6.83 -21.60
CA HIS A 704 32.88 6.57 -22.42
C HIS A 704 31.65 6.25 -21.57
N CYS A 705 30.48 6.74 -21.98
CA CYS A 705 29.19 6.29 -21.50
C CYS A 705 28.63 5.23 -22.46
N ARG A 706 28.28 4.05 -21.97
CA ARG A 706 27.58 3.03 -22.77
C ARG A 706 26.13 3.47 -22.98
N VAL A 707 25.60 3.20 -24.18
CA VAL A 707 24.17 3.33 -24.47
C VAL A 707 23.57 1.93 -24.57
N VAL A 708 22.52 1.69 -23.81
CA VAL A 708 21.90 0.37 -23.62
C VAL A 708 20.40 0.48 -23.88
N VAL A 709 19.86 -0.46 -24.65
CA VAL A 709 18.42 -0.69 -24.77
C VAL A 709 18.05 -1.84 -23.85
N GLY A 710 17.19 -1.59 -22.86
CA GLY A 710 16.65 -2.64 -21.99
C GLY A 710 15.25 -3.00 -22.41
N ASP A 711 14.95 -4.30 -22.44
CA ASP A 711 13.62 -4.88 -22.65
C ASP A 711 13.18 -5.63 -21.41
N ASP A 712 12.08 -5.21 -20.77
CA ASP A 712 11.46 -5.83 -19.60
C ASP A 712 10.10 -6.44 -19.98
N SER A 713 10.03 -7.09 -21.16
CA SER A 713 8.83 -7.75 -21.67
C SER A 713 9.12 -9.19 -22.10
N ARG A 714 8.10 -9.92 -22.54
CA ARG A 714 8.24 -11.30 -23.06
C ARG A 714 8.36 -11.38 -24.58
N GLU A 715 8.45 -10.27 -25.26
CA GLU A 715 8.49 -10.20 -26.72
C GLU A 715 9.73 -9.44 -27.17
N ASP A 716 10.39 -9.93 -28.23
CA ASP A 716 11.51 -9.21 -28.85
C ASP A 716 11.06 -7.85 -29.35
N ALA A 717 11.88 -6.81 -29.15
CA ALA A 717 11.60 -5.46 -29.61
C ALA A 717 12.64 -4.93 -30.60
N SER A 718 12.20 -4.10 -31.53
CA SER A 718 13.07 -3.43 -32.47
C SER A 718 12.61 -1.99 -32.71
N GLY A 719 13.54 -1.14 -33.12
CA GLY A 719 13.25 0.26 -33.40
C GLY A 719 14.47 1.06 -33.75
N HIS A 720 14.31 2.36 -33.69
CA HIS A 720 15.36 3.33 -33.98
C HIS A 720 15.58 4.19 -32.74
N TYR A 721 16.82 4.57 -32.42
CA TYR A 721 17.16 5.45 -31.32
C TYR A 721 18.08 6.58 -31.74
N ARG A 722 17.99 7.72 -31.02
CA ARG A 722 18.88 8.87 -31.17
C ARG A 722 19.21 9.48 -29.82
N VAL A 723 20.49 9.79 -29.61
CA VAL A 723 21.00 10.53 -28.44
C VAL A 723 21.71 11.79 -28.95
N TRP A 724 21.35 12.96 -28.41
CA TRP A 724 21.96 14.22 -28.82
C TRP A 724 22.18 15.15 -27.63
N ASP A 725 23.13 16.07 -27.78
CA ASP A 725 23.44 17.09 -26.80
C ASP A 725 22.33 18.14 -26.74
N ALA A 726 21.82 18.45 -25.58
CA ALA A 726 20.71 19.38 -25.40
C ALA A 726 21.07 20.84 -25.75
N ASP A 727 22.33 21.25 -25.59
CA ASP A 727 22.76 22.64 -25.81
C ASP A 727 23.20 22.89 -27.26
N SER A 728 24.02 22.01 -27.82
CA SER A 728 24.52 22.16 -29.22
C SER A 728 23.55 21.62 -30.26
N GLY A 729 22.65 20.68 -29.89
CA GLY A 729 21.82 19.94 -30.84
C GLY A 729 22.57 18.85 -31.62
N GLU A 730 23.86 18.65 -31.35
CA GLU A 730 24.69 17.64 -32.00
C GLU A 730 24.21 16.24 -31.71
N THR A 731 24.00 15.42 -32.74
CA THR A 731 23.73 13.98 -32.56
C THR A 731 24.99 13.27 -32.14
N LEU A 732 24.96 12.65 -30.96
CA LEU A 732 26.07 11.94 -30.34
C LEU A 732 26.12 10.46 -30.72
N LEU A 733 24.94 9.86 -30.88
CA LEU A 733 24.78 8.47 -31.29
C LEU A 733 23.38 8.26 -31.86
N GLU A 734 23.26 7.50 -32.94
CA GLU A 734 22.00 7.21 -33.62
C GLU A 734 22.09 5.86 -34.34
N GLY A 735 21.02 5.10 -34.39
CA GLY A 735 20.99 3.81 -35.07
C GLY A 735 19.73 3.01 -34.83
N ASP A 736 19.67 1.85 -35.51
CA ASP A 736 18.61 0.86 -35.30
C ASP A 736 19.02 -0.16 -34.25
N TYR A 737 18.04 -0.77 -33.62
CA TYR A 737 18.27 -1.83 -32.64
C TYR A 737 17.24 -2.99 -32.78
N ALA A 738 17.67 -4.18 -32.33
CA ALA A 738 16.81 -5.32 -32.08
C ALA A 738 17.26 -5.98 -30.77
N VAL A 739 16.46 -5.86 -29.75
CA VAL A 739 16.74 -6.42 -28.42
C VAL A 739 15.85 -7.64 -28.17
N LYS A 740 16.42 -8.64 -27.52
CA LYS A 740 15.68 -9.84 -27.12
C LYS A 740 14.79 -9.58 -25.91
N ALA A 741 13.68 -10.28 -25.88
CA ALA A 741 12.76 -10.30 -24.76
C ALA A 741 13.50 -10.47 -23.42
N ASN A 742 13.22 -9.58 -22.48
CA ASN A 742 13.75 -9.62 -21.11
C ASN A 742 15.27 -9.49 -21.00
N GLU A 743 15.94 -8.87 -22.00
CA GLU A 743 17.38 -8.69 -22.06
C GLU A 743 17.81 -7.22 -22.19
N ASN A 744 19.09 -6.98 -22.03
CA ASN A 744 19.76 -5.72 -22.31
C ASN A 744 20.68 -5.84 -23.53
N LEU A 745 20.64 -4.84 -24.40
CA LEU A 745 21.51 -4.73 -25.59
C LEU A 745 22.34 -3.46 -25.54
N LYS A 746 23.69 -3.58 -25.53
CA LYS A 746 24.56 -2.42 -25.76
C LYS A 746 24.49 -2.03 -27.24
N VAL A 747 24.04 -0.80 -27.53
CA VAL A 747 23.89 -0.29 -28.90
C VAL A 747 25.00 0.67 -29.33
N GLY A 748 25.81 1.14 -28.38
CA GLY A 748 26.95 1.99 -28.68
C GLY A 748 27.59 2.59 -27.43
N GLN A 749 28.44 3.59 -27.65
CA GLN A 749 29.08 4.36 -26.57
C GLN A 749 29.38 5.79 -27.02
N ILE A 750 29.30 6.72 -26.09
CA ILE A 750 29.51 8.15 -26.29
C ILE A 750 30.78 8.56 -25.55
N PRO A 751 31.79 9.17 -26.21
CA PRO A 751 32.97 9.68 -25.52
C PRO A 751 32.60 10.89 -24.66
N VAL A 752 33.12 10.93 -23.44
CA VAL A 752 32.84 11.99 -22.46
C VAL A 752 34.10 12.44 -21.74
N PHE A 753 34.11 13.72 -21.30
CA PHE A 753 35.15 14.24 -20.41
C PHE A 753 34.58 14.39 -19.01
N HIS A 754 35.28 13.97 -17.98
CA HIS A 754 34.80 14.03 -16.59
C HIS A 754 34.45 15.45 -16.10
N SER A 755 35.10 16.49 -16.64
CA SER A 755 34.79 17.89 -16.30
C SER A 755 33.59 18.47 -17.04
N GLY A 756 33.09 17.77 -18.06
CA GLY A 756 31.96 18.23 -18.85
C GLY A 756 30.64 18.07 -18.09
N LYS A 757 29.84 19.16 -18.05
CA LYS A 757 28.45 19.13 -17.53
C LYS A 757 27.54 19.32 -18.71
N ARG A 758 26.85 18.28 -19.11
CA ARG A 758 26.02 18.21 -20.31
C ARG A 758 24.68 17.54 -20.00
N LEU A 759 23.67 17.86 -20.78
CA LEU A 759 22.43 17.09 -20.78
C LEU A 759 22.32 16.37 -22.14
N PHE A 760 22.18 15.05 -22.09
CA PHE A 760 21.84 14.27 -23.28
C PHE A 760 20.34 14.07 -23.33
N LEU A 761 19.72 14.33 -24.48
CA LEU A 761 18.33 14.00 -24.76
C LEU A 761 18.30 12.70 -25.56
N ILE A 762 17.31 11.88 -25.31
CA ILE A 762 17.21 10.52 -25.85
C ILE A 762 15.79 10.32 -26.38
N GLU A 763 15.66 9.89 -27.64
CA GLU A 763 14.40 9.42 -28.21
C GLU A 763 14.57 8.06 -28.85
N TRP A 764 13.53 7.27 -28.83
CA TRP A 764 13.50 6.01 -29.56
C TRP A 764 12.09 5.64 -29.98
N THR A 765 12.00 4.72 -30.94
CA THR A 765 10.76 4.07 -31.33
C THR A 765 10.80 2.59 -30.93
N ALA A 766 9.70 2.06 -30.44
CA ALA A 766 9.51 0.64 -30.24
C ALA A 766 8.06 0.30 -30.62
N ASN A 767 7.88 -0.72 -31.45
CA ASN A 767 6.56 -1.18 -31.90
C ASN A 767 5.67 -0.06 -32.44
N GLY A 768 6.27 0.88 -33.18
CA GLY A 768 5.58 2.02 -33.81
C GLY A 768 5.22 3.19 -32.88
N ARG A 769 5.55 3.13 -31.60
CA ARG A 769 5.39 4.24 -30.65
C ARG A 769 6.71 4.94 -30.40
N LYS A 770 6.63 6.24 -30.08
CA LYS A 770 7.77 7.06 -29.67
C LYS A 770 7.88 7.12 -28.18
N TYR A 771 9.10 7.21 -27.69
CA TYR A 771 9.47 7.31 -26.29
C TYR A 771 10.64 8.25 -26.13
N ALA A 772 10.85 8.75 -24.91
CA ALA A 772 11.94 9.64 -24.63
C ALA A 772 12.49 9.50 -23.22
N ASN A 773 13.73 9.92 -23.07
CA ASN A 773 14.46 9.97 -21.81
C ASN A 773 15.52 11.09 -21.87
N HIS A 774 16.30 11.25 -20.82
CA HIS A 774 17.47 12.12 -20.80
C HIS A 774 18.55 11.53 -19.89
N TYR A 775 19.77 12.09 -19.97
CA TYR A 775 20.87 11.71 -19.10
C TYR A 775 21.65 12.95 -18.68
N LEU A 776 21.80 13.16 -17.36
CA LEU A 776 22.59 14.25 -16.77
C LEU A 776 24.02 13.80 -16.60
N GLN A 777 24.92 14.28 -17.46
CA GLN A 777 26.34 13.95 -17.49
C GLN A 777 27.15 14.94 -16.64
N GLY A 778 28.16 14.44 -15.95
CA GLY A 778 29.13 15.20 -15.16
C GLY A 778 28.92 15.09 -13.66
N MET A 779 29.71 15.86 -12.93
CA MET A 779 29.71 15.88 -11.46
C MET A 779 29.17 17.22 -10.94
N PRO A 780 28.43 17.22 -9.79
CA PRO A 780 27.97 18.47 -9.18
C PRO A 780 29.16 19.37 -8.76
N PRO A 781 28.93 20.68 -8.45
CA PRO A 781 27.61 21.32 -8.48
C PRO A 781 27.18 21.73 -9.90
N TYR A 782 25.90 21.58 -10.21
CA TYR A 782 25.31 22.08 -11.45
C TYR A 782 24.79 23.52 -11.27
N SER A 783 24.61 24.28 -12.38
CA SER A 783 23.95 25.59 -12.34
C SER A 783 22.44 25.40 -12.34
N LEU A 784 21.74 25.92 -11.33
CA LEU A 784 20.28 25.88 -11.26
C LEU A 784 19.63 26.63 -12.44
N SER A 785 20.24 27.74 -12.89
CA SER A 785 19.72 28.49 -14.05
C SER A 785 19.87 27.72 -15.36
N GLN A 786 20.99 27.00 -15.54
CA GLN A 786 21.17 26.11 -16.69
C GLN A 786 20.18 24.94 -16.63
N TYR A 787 19.98 24.32 -15.47
CA TYR A 787 19.02 23.23 -15.33
C TYR A 787 17.58 23.69 -15.63
N LYS A 788 17.18 24.90 -15.26
CA LYS A 788 15.89 25.49 -15.66
C LYS A 788 15.73 25.56 -17.19
N ALA A 789 16.79 25.91 -17.93
CA ALA A 789 16.75 25.89 -19.38
C ALA A 789 16.65 24.46 -19.93
N TRP A 790 17.38 23.50 -19.36
CA TRP A 790 17.30 22.10 -19.72
C TRP A 790 15.92 21.48 -19.39
N LEU A 791 15.32 21.85 -18.25
CA LEU A 791 13.99 21.36 -17.85
C LEU A 791 12.93 21.63 -18.93
N SER A 792 12.97 22.80 -19.58
CA SER A 792 12.05 23.09 -20.68
C SER A 792 12.24 22.15 -21.87
N LYS A 793 13.50 21.74 -22.15
CA LYS A 793 13.83 20.80 -23.24
C LYS A 793 13.40 19.38 -22.88
N ILE A 794 13.65 18.96 -21.63
CA ILE A 794 13.19 17.66 -21.10
C ILE A 794 11.65 17.57 -21.15
N ALA A 795 10.96 18.62 -20.73
CA ALA A 795 9.50 18.67 -20.69
C ALA A 795 8.86 18.60 -22.08
N ALA A 796 9.57 19.07 -23.12
CA ALA A 796 9.10 19.04 -24.51
C ALA A 796 9.27 17.68 -25.21
N LEU A 797 10.01 16.73 -24.62
CA LEU A 797 10.15 15.36 -25.12
C LEU A 797 8.82 14.59 -25.07
N GLU A 798 8.77 13.43 -25.73
CA GLU A 798 7.59 12.54 -25.69
C GLU A 798 7.14 12.23 -24.25
N GLU A 799 5.85 12.05 -24.04
CA GLU A 799 5.23 12.04 -22.73
C GLU A 799 5.54 13.31 -21.91
N GLY A 800 5.41 14.46 -22.58
CA GLY A 800 5.75 15.76 -22.02
C GLY A 800 4.94 16.17 -20.78
N PHE A 801 5.42 17.21 -20.13
CA PHE A 801 4.76 17.83 -18.98
C PHE A 801 4.93 19.36 -19.02
N ASP A 802 4.12 20.08 -18.27
CA ASP A 802 4.27 21.55 -18.17
C ASP A 802 5.41 21.90 -17.21
N ALA A 803 6.59 22.23 -17.75
CA ALA A 803 7.74 22.67 -16.98
C ALA A 803 7.45 23.91 -16.11
N ALA A 804 6.52 24.78 -16.54
CA ALA A 804 6.17 25.99 -15.80
C ALA A 804 5.30 25.72 -14.57
N SER A 805 4.67 24.55 -14.48
CA SER A 805 3.85 24.14 -13.34
C SER A 805 4.68 23.49 -12.21
N ILE A 806 5.91 23.04 -12.53
CA ILE A 806 6.76 22.35 -11.55
C ILE A 806 7.12 23.29 -10.41
N GLY A 807 6.79 22.87 -9.17
CA GLY A 807 7.07 23.59 -7.94
C GLY A 807 6.08 24.73 -7.60
N LYS A 808 5.10 25.04 -8.46
CA LYS A 808 4.13 26.14 -8.24
C LYS A 808 2.92 25.79 -7.37
#